data_920e5dc05fc32a5a1331ec0bceb0e5f1
#
_entry.id   920e5dc05fc32a5a1331ec0bceb0e5f1
#
_cell.length_a   1.000
_cell.length_b   1.000
_cell.length_c   1.000
_cell.angle_alpha   90.00
_cell.angle_beta   90.00
_cell.angle_gamma   90.00
#
_symmetry.space_group_name_H-M   'P 1'
#
loop_
_entity.id
_entity.type
_entity.pdbx_description
1 polymer ?
#
loop_
_entity_poly.entity_id
_entity_poly.type
_entity_poly.pdbx_seq_one_letter_code
_entity_poly.pdbx_strand_id
1 'polypeptide(L)'
;MPGVPLPFVVLLLLLLLAGTPAQPFPRDLAARSTVGLAATAAYPRFGGLRGDNGTARLGLDFQRMLRLNGTLLVAARDHIYAFDLRQDRGTLYPERHLTWEPQDRENCAMRGRRQDECHNYIRVLVPRDAETLLACGTNAFSPLCRTYQVGSLAQRGEQISGQARCPFDAKQSIVALFVDGSLYSATVADFQASDAVIYRSLSPGQAPLRSLKYSSRWLQEPHFVQVLPYGPYVYFFFREVAVELSALGKVLVARVARVCRNDRGGSPRVLERRWTSFLKVRLQCSVPGDSVFYFDVLEAVTPPQSLHGRPAVLALFGTQPNSIPGSAVCAFYLADVERSFEGPFAEPRGATWTPVPEDRVPQPRPGCCAGMGPAAGVVTSGDFPDETLLFAKEHPLLHGAVRPAGGRPLFTRTGTRLTQLAVDTGAGPRGNQTVLFLGAEDGRLLKVLAAAQHPGGTPGDSREPGDSGNSSARTLLLEEISLYDPGRCHSPRGAGVPSRVLGLELHPPGRELIVAFAGCLLRLPLSRCGRHGSCQGSCLAARDPYCVWLPSRGCVPFSEDLPSGFQQDVEGSLGISGTCQGAAEDSDEDGDLAHDLVPGICRSLHKVCVQAGIPRQLSTNPAALAHWDFFPFPTMQVLTSQNKPWDHLAGWNFVEKLRIYAGQSFKKVFGMAGNGGWRGHCGSSPGFDQKEREKKEFSFLSARIRR
;
A
#
# COMPACT_ATOMS: atom_id res chain seq x y z
N MET A 1 0.26 -33.67 57.77
CA MET A 1 0.42 -32.58 56.79
C MET A 1 -0.69 -31.57 57.07
N PRO A 2 -0.42 -30.31 57.44
CA PRO A 2 -1.46 -29.31 57.70
C PRO A 2 -2.13 -28.90 56.38
N GLY A 3 -3.46 -29.03 56.34
CA GLY A 3 -4.28 -28.68 55.18
C GLY A 3 -4.24 -27.18 54.92
N VAL A 4 -3.93 -26.79 53.69
CA VAL A 4 -4.04 -25.41 53.22
C VAL A 4 -5.47 -24.95 53.33
N PRO A 5 -5.81 -23.84 54.03
CA PRO A 5 -7.17 -23.40 54.25
C PRO A 5 -7.88 -23.11 52.91
N LEU A 6 -9.05 -23.68 52.73
CA LEU A 6 -9.91 -23.60 51.54
C LEU A 6 -10.02 -22.18 50.97
N PRO A 7 -10.12 -21.08 51.75
CA PRO A 7 -10.13 -19.72 51.21
C PRO A 7 -8.89 -19.31 50.47
N PHE A 8 -7.69 -19.86 50.80
CA PHE A 8 -6.43 -19.56 50.13
C PHE A 8 -6.35 -20.22 48.77
N VAL A 9 -6.90 -21.44 48.60
CA VAL A 9 -7.02 -22.14 47.32
C VAL A 9 -7.97 -21.45 46.39
N VAL A 10 -9.13 -20.98 46.94
CA VAL A 10 -10.14 -20.21 46.15
C VAL A 10 -9.60 -18.85 45.76
N LEU A 11 -8.81 -18.16 46.60
CA LEU A 11 -8.19 -16.89 46.25
C LEU A 11 -7.10 -17.08 45.22
N LEU A 12 -6.29 -18.16 45.30
CA LEU A 12 -5.29 -18.49 44.27
C LEU A 12 -5.93 -18.88 42.94
N LEU A 13 -7.06 -19.60 42.95
CA LEU A 13 -7.85 -19.90 41.74
C LEU A 13 -8.50 -18.65 41.14
N LEU A 14 -8.98 -17.72 41.96
CA LEU A 14 -9.51 -16.44 41.50
C LEU A 14 -8.40 -15.53 40.98
N LEU A 15 -7.19 -15.57 41.50
CA LEU A 15 -6.01 -14.87 40.98
C LEU A 15 -5.49 -15.51 39.68
N LEU A 16 -5.62 -16.83 39.52
CA LEU A 16 -5.28 -17.55 38.30
C LEU A 16 -6.37 -17.38 37.21
N LEU A 17 -7.63 -17.08 37.58
CA LEU A 17 -8.74 -16.74 36.69
C LEU A 17 -8.83 -15.25 36.41
N ALA A 18 -8.11 -14.38 37.14
CA ALA A 18 -7.84 -13.01 36.74
C ALA A 18 -6.85 -13.06 35.58
N GLY A 19 -7.36 -13.43 34.40
CA GLY A 19 -6.64 -13.43 33.15
C GLY A 19 -5.92 -12.09 33.00
N THR A 20 -4.65 -12.11 32.62
CA THR A 20 -3.92 -10.91 32.22
C THR A 20 -4.82 -10.06 31.33
N PRO A 21 -5.03 -8.77 31.63
CA PRO A 21 -5.92 -7.95 30.83
C PRO A 21 -5.45 -8.01 29.37
N ALA A 22 -6.35 -8.47 28.49
CA ALA A 22 -6.09 -8.56 27.06
C ALA A 22 -5.52 -7.23 26.60
N GLN A 23 -4.33 -7.22 25.99
CA GLN A 23 -3.76 -5.99 25.44
C GLN A 23 -4.69 -5.49 24.33
N PRO A 24 -5.34 -4.33 24.48
CA PRO A 24 -6.28 -3.86 23.49
C PRO A 24 -5.54 -3.57 22.18
N PHE A 25 -6.20 -3.81 21.04
CA PHE A 25 -5.67 -3.39 19.73
C PHE A 25 -5.33 -1.89 19.78
N PRO A 26 -4.19 -1.45 19.18
CA PRO A 26 -3.78 -0.04 19.22
C PRO A 26 -4.88 0.89 18.71
N ARG A 27 -5.20 1.92 19.49
CA ARG A 27 -6.15 2.95 19.06
C ARG A 27 -5.53 3.80 17.97
N ASP A 28 -6.34 4.22 17.01
CA ASP A 28 -5.91 5.17 15.98
C ASP A 28 -5.47 6.49 16.62
N LEU A 29 -4.33 7.01 16.17
CA LEU A 29 -3.82 8.29 16.63
C LEU A 29 -4.68 9.43 16.06
N ALA A 30 -5.06 10.38 16.93
CA ALA A 30 -5.67 11.62 16.51
C ALA A 30 -4.62 12.55 15.88
N ALA A 31 -4.97 13.20 14.77
CA ALA A 31 -4.11 14.20 14.16
C ALA A 31 -4.01 15.46 15.04
N ARG A 32 -2.80 15.95 15.25
CA ARG A 32 -2.58 17.23 15.97
C ARG A 32 -3.07 18.42 15.17
N SER A 33 -2.98 18.33 13.83
CA SER A 33 -3.46 19.35 12.91
C SER A 33 -4.17 18.70 11.72
N THR A 34 -5.29 19.29 11.29
CA THR A 34 -5.99 18.88 10.06
C THR A 34 -5.96 20.01 9.05
N VAL A 35 -5.65 19.68 7.79
CA VAL A 35 -5.57 20.64 6.68
C VAL A 35 -6.66 20.31 5.67
N GLY A 36 -7.68 21.16 5.61
CA GLY A 36 -8.80 21.00 4.68
C GLY A 36 -8.44 21.32 3.24
N LEU A 37 -9.29 20.90 2.31
CA LEU A 37 -9.08 21.07 0.87
C LEU A 37 -8.94 22.53 0.44
N ALA A 38 -9.64 23.47 1.07
CA ALA A 38 -9.53 24.90 0.78
C ALA A 38 -8.11 25.44 1.02
N ALA A 39 -7.45 24.97 2.09
CA ALA A 39 -6.08 25.38 2.41
C ALA A 39 -5.03 24.78 1.46
N THR A 40 -5.35 23.68 0.78
CA THR A 40 -4.46 23.03 -0.19
C THR A 40 -4.76 23.43 -1.65
N ALA A 41 -5.75 24.28 -1.86
CA ALA A 41 -6.15 24.77 -3.20
C ALA A 41 -5.04 25.56 -3.90
N ALA A 42 -4.20 26.26 -3.14
CA ALA A 42 -3.10 27.07 -3.66
C ALA A 42 -1.87 26.24 -4.10
N TYR A 43 -1.78 24.97 -3.73
CA TYR A 43 -0.61 24.16 -4.09
C TYR A 43 -0.52 23.92 -5.60
N PRO A 44 0.71 24.04 -6.20
CA PRO A 44 0.93 23.80 -7.62
C PRO A 44 0.46 22.41 -8.05
N ARG A 45 -0.22 22.37 -9.19
CA ARG A 45 -0.79 21.13 -9.76
C ARG A 45 -0.45 21.02 -11.23
N PHE A 46 -0.30 19.78 -11.70
CA PHE A 46 -0.15 19.44 -13.11
C PHE A 46 -1.09 18.30 -13.47
N GLY A 47 -1.97 18.51 -14.44
CA GLY A 47 -2.94 17.51 -14.93
C GLY A 47 -2.83 17.22 -16.42
N GLY A 48 -1.72 17.62 -17.06
CA GLY A 48 -1.46 17.51 -18.50
C GLY A 48 -1.20 18.86 -19.16
N LEU A 49 -0.70 18.85 -20.41
CA LEU A 49 -0.42 20.05 -21.19
C LEU A 49 -1.69 20.55 -21.90
N ARG A 50 -1.87 21.89 -21.95
CA ARG A 50 -3.04 22.49 -22.66
C ARG A 50 -3.08 22.19 -24.16
N GLY A 51 -1.93 22.02 -24.80
CA GLY A 51 -1.80 21.65 -26.21
C GLY A 51 -2.02 20.17 -26.50
N ASP A 52 -2.06 19.34 -25.45
CA ASP A 52 -2.33 17.91 -25.52
C ASP A 52 -3.78 17.65 -25.08
N ASN A 53 -4.71 17.75 -26.04
CA ASN A 53 -6.13 17.59 -25.77
C ASN A 53 -6.50 16.27 -25.10
N GLY A 54 -5.75 15.19 -25.34
CA GLY A 54 -5.96 13.88 -24.72
C GLY A 54 -5.63 13.89 -23.23
N THR A 55 -4.43 14.34 -22.87
CA THR A 55 -3.98 14.41 -21.48
C THR A 55 -4.72 15.49 -20.69
N ALA A 56 -4.86 16.71 -21.25
CA ALA A 56 -5.53 17.81 -20.58
C ALA A 56 -7.01 17.52 -20.28
N ARG A 57 -7.72 16.84 -21.18
CA ARG A 57 -9.14 16.54 -21.03
C ARG A 57 -9.41 15.31 -20.17
N LEU A 58 -8.58 14.27 -20.24
CA LEU A 58 -8.79 12.97 -19.58
C LEU A 58 -7.96 12.82 -18.31
N GLY A 59 -7.09 13.79 -17.99
CA GLY A 59 -6.13 13.73 -16.90
C GLY A 59 -4.84 13.01 -17.30
N LEU A 60 -3.85 13.05 -16.40
CA LEU A 60 -2.49 12.59 -16.64
C LEU A 60 -2.41 11.07 -16.92
N ASP A 61 -3.30 10.29 -16.31
CA ASP A 61 -3.23 8.83 -16.26
C ASP A 61 -1.85 8.35 -15.79
N PHE A 62 -1.52 8.82 -14.59
CA PHE A 62 -0.22 8.62 -13.94
C PHE A 62 0.14 7.13 -13.82
N GLN A 63 1.37 6.78 -14.17
CA GLN A 63 1.86 5.41 -14.11
C GLN A 63 3.04 5.25 -13.14
N ARG A 64 4.03 6.13 -13.21
CA ARG A 64 5.23 6.07 -12.37
C ARG A 64 5.95 7.42 -12.34
N MET A 65 6.72 7.66 -11.29
CA MET A 65 7.67 8.77 -11.22
C MET A 65 9.04 8.29 -10.75
N LEU A 66 10.07 9.02 -11.15
CA LEU A 66 11.47 8.76 -10.86
C LEU A 66 12.19 10.11 -10.72
N ARG A 67 12.88 10.31 -9.61
CA ARG A 67 13.71 11.49 -9.39
C ARG A 67 15.19 11.18 -9.68
N LEU A 68 15.80 11.97 -10.52
CA LEU A 68 17.22 11.89 -10.88
C LEU A 68 17.84 13.30 -10.81
N ASN A 69 18.83 13.51 -9.96
CA ASN A 69 19.66 14.73 -9.91
C ASN A 69 18.85 16.06 -9.94
N GLY A 70 17.73 16.16 -9.21
CA GLY A 70 16.89 17.37 -9.21
C GLY A 70 15.85 17.42 -10.32
N THR A 71 15.86 16.49 -11.28
CA THR A 71 14.80 16.32 -12.28
C THR A 71 13.83 15.23 -11.85
N LEU A 72 12.54 15.51 -11.89
CA LEU A 72 11.47 14.54 -11.71
C LEU A 72 10.97 14.08 -13.08
N LEU A 73 11.12 12.80 -13.37
CA LEU A 73 10.56 12.16 -14.56
C LEU A 73 9.22 11.51 -14.18
N VAL A 74 8.19 11.78 -14.97
CA VAL A 74 6.83 11.26 -14.74
C VAL A 74 6.36 10.53 -15.97
N ALA A 75 6.13 9.23 -15.82
CA ALA A 75 5.52 8.37 -16.83
C ALA A 75 4.00 8.41 -16.71
N ALA A 76 3.35 8.56 -17.85
CA ALA A 76 1.91 8.68 -18.00
C ALA A 76 1.41 7.83 -19.17
N ARG A 77 0.13 7.96 -19.52
CA ARG A 77 -0.40 7.40 -20.75
C ARG A 77 0.15 8.17 -21.95
N ASP A 78 0.82 7.48 -22.85
CA ASP A 78 1.41 7.98 -24.09
C ASP A 78 2.50 9.08 -23.93
N HIS A 79 2.88 9.45 -22.68
CA HIS A 79 3.81 10.56 -22.42
C HIS A 79 4.83 10.27 -21.32
N ILE A 80 6.00 10.91 -21.42
CA ILE A 80 6.94 11.10 -20.32
C ILE A 80 7.18 12.61 -20.17
N TYR A 81 7.03 13.12 -18.94
CA TYR A 81 7.26 14.51 -18.58
C TYR A 81 8.51 14.64 -17.70
N ALA A 82 9.31 15.68 -17.90
CA ALA A 82 10.46 16.01 -17.08
C ALA A 82 10.26 17.39 -16.43
N PHE A 83 10.33 17.42 -15.10
CA PHE A 83 10.20 18.63 -14.29
C PHE A 83 11.54 18.94 -13.61
N ASP A 84 12.01 20.18 -13.68
CA ASP A 84 13.12 20.64 -12.82
C ASP A 84 12.58 21.06 -11.46
N LEU A 85 12.92 20.30 -10.42
CA LEU A 85 12.48 20.59 -9.05
C LEU A 85 13.24 21.76 -8.39
N ARG A 86 14.32 22.25 -9.02
CA ARG A 86 15.10 23.41 -8.54
C ARG A 86 14.44 24.74 -8.90
N GLN A 87 13.54 24.75 -9.89
CA GLN A 87 12.82 25.93 -10.33
C GLN A 87 11.74 26.35 -9.34
N ASP A 88 11.16 27.53 -9.58
CA ASP A 88 10.16 28.20 -8.77
C ASP A 88 9.15 27.25 -8.12
N ARG A 89 9.03 27.35 -6.80
CA ARG A 89 8.11 26.54 -5.99
C ARG A 89 6.64 26.87 -6.20
N GLY A 90 6.35 28.02 -6.84
CA GLY A 90 4.98 28.45 -7.15
C GLY A 90 4.32 27.73 -8.31
N THR A 91 5.10 27.01 -9.13
CA THR A 91 4.61 26.33 -10.33
C THR A 91 5.01 24.85 -10.38
N LEU A 92 4.22 24.06 -11.10
CA LEU A 92 4.54 22.67 -11.47
C LEU A 92 4.25 22.50 -12.96
N TYR A 93 5.28 22.74 -13.78
CA TYR A 93 5.20 22.65 -15.24
C TYR A 93 6.40 21.89 -15.77
N PRO A 94 6.22 20.94 -16.73
CA PRO A 94 7.34 20.18 -17.27
C PRO A 94 8.18 21.05 -18.21
N GLU A 95 9.50 21.06 -18.02
CA GLU A 95 10.44 21.70 -18.97
C GLU A 95 10.46 20.99 -20.32
N ARG A 96 10.34 19.66 -20.27
CA ARG A 96 10.43 18.79 -21.44
C ARG A 96 9.40 17.69 -21.33
N HIS A 97 8.94 17.24 -22.46
CA HIS A 97 8.09 16.08 -22.57
C HIS A 97 8.38 15.31 -23.86
N LEU A 98 7.98 14.05 -23.85
CA LEU A 98 8.05 13.19 -25.01
C LEU A 98 6.70 12.49 -25.17
N THR A 99 6.22 12.39 -26.41
CA THR A 99 5.03 11.62 -26.77
C THR A 99 5.47 10.31 -27.41
N TRP A 100 4.94 9.22 -26.89
CA TRP A 100 5.18 7.88 -27.40
C TRP A 100 3.88 7.12 -27.50
N GLU A 101 3.16 7.37 -28.59
CA GLU A 101 1.92 6.67 -28.91
C GLU A 101 2.17 5.23 -29.37
N PRO A 102 1.20 4.30 -29.18
CA PRO A 102 1.31 2.95 -29.69
C PRO A 102 1.24 2.91 -31.21
N GLN A 103 2.00 2.00 -31.82
CA GLN A 103 2.09 1.86 -33.27
C GLN A 103 0.87 1.16 -33.88
N ASP A 104 0.13 0.36 -33.09
CA ASP A 104 -0.88 -0.55 -33.60
C ASP A 104 -2.14 -0.55 -32.70
N ARG A 105 -2.90 0.54 -32.77
CA ARG A 105 -4.16 0.67 -32.03
C ARG A 105 -5.29 -0.18 -32.63
N GLU A 106 -5.30 -0.36 -33.96
CA GLU A 106 -6.35 -1.08 -34.67
C GLU A 106 -6.34 -2.57 -34.31
N ASN A 107 -5.17 -3.22 -34.35
CA ASN A 107 -5.03 -4.62 -33.94
C ASN A 107 -5.36 -4.85 -32.45
N CYS A 108 -5.14 -3.84 -31.60
CA CYS A 108 -5.55 -3.91 -30.20
C CYS A 108 -7.09 -3.99 -30.07
N ALA A 109 -7.83 -3.17 -30.81
CA ALA A 109 -9.29 -3.19 -30.82
C ALA A 109 -9.83 -4.50 -31.43
N MET A 110 -9.22 -4.99 -32.53
CA MET A 110 -9.56 -6.29 -33.13
C MET A 110 -9.35 -7.47 -32.21
N ARG A 111 -8.41 -7.40 -31.25
CA ARG A 111 -8.20 -8.40 -30.17
C ARG A 111 -9.23 -8.30 -29.04
N GLY A 112 -10.31 -7.53 -29.22
CA GLY A 112 -11.41 -7.39 -28.26
C GLY A 112 -11.10 -6.48 -27.06
N ARG A 113 -10.08 -5.63 -27.16
CA ARG A 113 -9.79 -4.63 -26.14
C ARG A 113 -10.54 -3.33 -26.39
N ARG A 114 -10.90 -2.62 -25.32
CA ARG A 114 -11.58 -1.33 -25.43
C ARG A 114 -10.60 -0.28 -25.92
N GLN A 115 -11.09 0.72 -26.66
CA GLN A 115 -10.25 1.80 -27.18
C GLN A 115 -9.48 2.56 -26.11
N ASP A 116 -10.06 2.74 -24.92
CA ASP A 116 -9.44 3.39 -23.78
C ASP A 116 -8.30 2.54 -23.12
N GLU A 117 -8.22 1.24 -23.44
CA GLU A 117 -7.13 0.36 -23.01
C GLU A 117 -6.00 0.29 -24.07
N CYS A 118 -6.27 0.68 -25.32
CA CYS A 118 -5.33 0.60 -26.46
C CYS A 118 -4.40 1.82 -26.55
N HIS A 119 -3.77 2.15 -25.43
CA HIS A 119 -2.77 3.20 -25.28
C HIS A 119 -1.39 2.63 -24.91
N ASN A 120 -0.39 3.48 -24.90
CA ASN A 120 0.93 3.13 -24.40
C ASN A 120 1.08 3.63 -22.96
N TYR A 121 0.81 2.78 -21.99
CA TYR A 121 1.03 3.07 -20.58
C TYR A 121 2.50 2.82 -20.24
N ILE A 122 3.25 3.87 -19.91
CA ILE A 122 4.68 3.77 -19.64
C ILE A 122 4.89 3.31 -18.21
N ARG A 123 5.13 2.00 -18.05
CA ARG A 123 5.15 1.30 -16.76
C ARG A 123 6.55 1.18 -16.15
N VAL A 124 7.60 1.32 -16.96
CA VAL A 124 9.00 1.22 -16.52
C VAL A 124 9.71 2.52 -16.83
N LEU A 125 10.34 3.09 -15.82
CA LEU A 125 11.32 4.17 -15.90
C LEU A 125 12.47 3.77 -14.98
N VAL A 126 13.63 3.38 -15.53
CA VAL A 126 14.78 2.99 -14.73
C VAL A 126 16.05 3.60 -15.32
N PRO A 127 16.91 4.22 -14.50
CA PRO A 127 18.20 4.70 -14.96
C PRO A 127 19.06 3.48 -15.33
N ARG A 128 19.66 3.53 -16.51
CA ARG A 128 20.64 2.54 -16.95
C ARG A 128 22.04 2.93 -16.49
N ASP A 129 22.34 4.22 -16.60
CA ASP A 129 23.53 4.90 -16.15
C ASP A 129 23.21 6.35 -15.79
N ALA A 130 24.21 7.20 -15.57
CA ALA A 130 24.02 8.61 -15.20
C ALA A 130 23.33 9.43 -16.31
N GLU A 131 23.46 9.04 -17.57
CA GLU A 131 22.98 9.79 -18.73
C GLU A 131 21.77 9.16 -19.42
N THR A 132 21.58 7.85 -19.27
CA THR A 132 20.56 7.11 -20.03
C THR A 132 19.51 6.46 -19.15
N LEU A 133 18.28 6.46 -19.66
CA LEU A 133 17.06 5.96 -19.05
C LEU A 133 16.46 4.89 -19.95
N LEU A 134 16.13 3.72 -19.39
CA LEU A 134 15.27 2.75 -20.05
C LEU A 134 13.82 3.02 -19.66
N ALA A 135 12.97 3.23 -20.67
CA ALA A 135 11.53 3.31 -20.53
C ALA A 135 10.87 2.13 -21.25
N CYS A 136 9.87 1.49 -20.60
CA CYS A 136 9.06 0.48 -21.27
C CYS A 136 7.57 0.78 -21.07
N GLY A 137 6.80 0.58 -22.13
CA GLY A 137 5.36 0.79 -22.14
C GLY A 137 4.59 -0.43 -22.65
N THR A 138 3.31 -0.48 -22.33
CA THR A 138 2.39 -1.55 -22.78
C THR A 138 2.16 -1.56 -24.27
N ASN A 139 2.33 -0.41 -24.95
CA ASN A 139 2.23 -0.23 -26.38
C ASN A 139 1.01 -0.98 -26.99
N ALA A 140 -0.18 -0.67 -26.46
CA ALA A 140 -1.44 -1.31 -26.88
C ALA A 140 -1.38 -2.87 -26.82
N PHE A 141 -0.97 -3.42 -25.67
CA PHE A 141 -0.80 -4.87 -25.44
C PHE A 141 0.30 -5.55 -26.27
N SER A 142 1.27 -4.77 -26.77
CA SER A 142 2.46 -5.25 -27.46
C SER A 142 3.71 -4.59 -26.87
N PRO A 143 4.12 -4.95 -25.64
CA PRO A 143 5.08 -4.16 -24.84
C PRO A 143 6.42 -4.01 -25.51
N LEU A 144 6.93 -2.75 -25.50
CA LEU A 144 8.20 -2.34 -26.06
C LEU A 144 9.02 -1.53 -25.05
N CYS A 145 10.33 -1.56 -25.20
CA CYS A 145 11.25 -0.73 -24.43
C CYS A 145 12.12 0.13 -25.36
N ARG A 146 12.42 1.35 -24.93
CA ARG A 146 13.29 2.33 -25.59
C ARG A 146 14.27 2.92 -24.58
N THR A 147 15.48 3.24 -25.03
CA THR A 147 16.47 3.97 -24.24
C THR A 147 16.41 5.45 -24.62
N TYR A 148 16.41 6.32 -23.63
CA TYR A 148 16.38 7.78 -23.80
C TYR A 148 17.54 8.42 -23.07
N GLN A 149 18.01 9.56 -23.58
CA GLN A 149 18.95 10.42 -22.89
C GLN A 149 18.20 11.26 -21.85
N VAL A 150 18.63 11.24 -20.59
CA VAL A 150 17.94 11.93 -19.47
C VAL A 150 17.84 13.44 -19.73
N GLY A 151 18.92 14.06 -20.24
CA GLY A 151 18.98 15.51 -20.43
C GLY A 151 18.10 16.05 -21.54
N SER A 152 17.81 15.29 -22.61
CA SER A 152 17.05 15.75 -23.78
C SER A 152 15.77 14.97 -24.06
N LEU A 153 15.56 13.83 -23.42
CA LEU A 153 14.54 12.83 -23.74
C LEU A 153 14.61 12.31 -25.19
N ALA A 154 15.76 12.50 -25.87
CA ALA A 154 15.98 11.94 -27.20
C ALA A 154 16.21 10.42 -27.13
N GLN A 155 15.57 9.67 -28.04
CA GLN A 155 15.76 8.23 -28.13
C GLN A 155 17.19 7.89 -28.56
N ARG A 156 17.80 6.91 -27.88
CA ARG A 156 19.11 6.34 -28.24
C ARG A 156 18.97 4.86 -28.61
N GLY A 157 19.45 4.51 -29.78
CA GLY A 157 19.42 3.14 -30.30
C GLY A 157 18.02 2.67 -30.70
N GLU A 158 17.94 1.38 -31.00
CA GLU A 158 16.70 0.72 -31.43
C GLU A 158 15.79 0.36 -30.28
N GLN A 159 14.51 0.23 -30.56
CA GLN A 159 13.55 -0.31 -29.62
C GLN A 159 13.71 -1.82 -29.48
N ILE A 160 13.47 -2.34 -28.29
CA ILE A 160 13.57 -3.76 -27.99
C ILE A 160 12.24 -4.29 -27.45
N SER A 161 12.02 -5.62 -27.56
CA SER A 161 10.84 -6.26 -26.99
C SER A 161 10.70 -6.00 -25.49
N GLY A 162 9.49 -5.61 -25.05
CA GLY A 162 9.14 -5.45 -23.64
C GLY A 162 8.71 -6.75 -22.94
N GLN A 163 8.63 -7.87 -23.64
CA GLN A 163 8.19 -9.13 -23.05
C GLN A 163 9.06 -9.52 -21.83
N ALA A 164 8.44 -9.85 -20.71
CA ALA A 164 9.04 -10.10 -19.41
C ALA A 164 9.78 -8.88 -18.78
N ARG A 165 9.81 -7.71 -19.45
CA ARG A 165 10.38 -6.44 -18.95
C ARG A 165 9.32 -5.40 -18.64
N CYS A 166 8.17 -5.50 -19.29
CA CYS A 166 7.01 -4.63 -19.15
C CYS A 166 5.74 -5.50 -19.27
N PRO A 167 4.68 -5.23 -18.50
CA PRO A 167 3.44 -5.97 -18.64
C PRO A 167 2.73 -5.64 -19.95
N PHE A 168 1.82 -6.52 -20.35
CA PHE A 168 0.94 -6.31 -21.49
C PHE A 168 -0.19 -5.35 -21.15
N ASP A 169 -0.75 -5.44 -19.94
CA ASP A 169 -1.84 -4.60 -19.43
C ASP A 169 -1.32 -3.66 -18.34
N ALA A 170 -1.75 -2.39 -18.38
CA ALA A 170 -1.38 -1.38 -17.39
C ALA A 170 -1.82 -1.72 -15.95
N LYS A 171 -2.82 -2.60 -15.77
CA LYS A 171 -3.29 -3.07 -14.46
C LYS A 171 -2.37 -4.08 -13.80
N GLN A 172 -1.45 -4.71 -14.57
CA GLN A 172 -0.50 -5.69 -14.05
C GLN A 172 0.66 -4.99 -13.34
N SER A 173 1.19 -5.64 -12.30
CA SER A 173 2.32 -5.11 -11.54
C SER A 173 3.64 -5.28 -12.30
N ILE A 174 4.58 -4.35 -12.06
CA ILE A 174 5.93 -4.37 -12.59
C ILE A 174 6.89 -3.70 -11.62
N VAL A 175 8.04 -4.32 -11.39
CA VAL A 175 9.22 -3.69 -10.81
C VAL A 175 10.44 -3.98 -11.69
N ALA A 176 11.32 -2.99 -11.82
CA ALA A 176 12.54 -3.13 -12.62
C ALA A 176 13.67 -2.29 -12.04
N LEU A 177 14.91 -2.78 -12.22
CA LEU A 177 16.13 -2.12 -11.73
C LEU A 177 17.33 -2.60 -12.54
N PHE A 178 18.29 -1.70 -12.84
CA PHE A 178 19.62 -2.09 -13.33
C PHE A 178 20.57 -2.36 -12.15
N VAL A 179 21.24 -3.50 -12.21
CA VAL A 179 22.31 -3.88 -11.29
C VAL A 179 23.44 -4.48 -12.12
N ASP A 180 24.67 -3.98 -11.97
CA ASP A 180 25.87 -4.46 -12.68
C ASP A 180 25.65 -4.56 -14.20
N GLY A 181 25.00 -3.55 -14.79
CA GLY A 181 24.70 -3.51 -16.22
C GLY A 181 23.61 -4.47 -16.70
N SER A 182 22.99 -5.25 -15.82
CA SER A 182 21.90 -6.19 -16.10
C SER A 182 20.58 -5.61 -15.66
N LEU A 183 19.53 -5.78 -16.48
CA LEU A 183 18.17 -5.42 -16.10
C LEU A 183 17.49 -6.58 -15.35
N TYR A 184 17.12 -6.34 -14.11
CA TYR A 184 16.25 -7.20 -13.32
C TYR A 184 14.82 -6.67 -13.40
N SER A 185 13.86 -7.51 -13.75
CA SER A 185 12.44 -7.16 -13.85
C SER A 185 11.56 -8.26 -13.27
N ALA A 186 10.41 -7.89 -12.74
CA ALA A 186 9.42 -8.85 -12.25
C ALA A 186 8.02 -8.40 -12.64
N THR A 187 7.35 -9.20 -13.46
CA THR A 187 6.02 -8.93 -14.04
C THR A 187 5.41 -10.22 -14.60
N VAL A 188 4.63 -10.14 -15.66
CA VAL A 188 4.11 -11.27 -16.44
C VAL A 188 4.73 -11.29 -17.82
N ALA A 189 4.96 -12.49 -18.38
CA ALA A 189 5.65 -12.68 -19.65
C ALA A 189 4.70 -12.99 -20.81
N ASP A 190 3.40 -13.09 -20.56
CA ASP A 190 2.37 -13.43 -21.55
C ASP A 190 1.16 -12.49 -21.46
N PHE A 191 0.40 -12.46 -22.55
CA PHE A 191 -0.80 -11.61 -22.69
C PHE A 191 -1.93 -11.99 -21.69
N GLN A 192 -2.04 -13.26 -21.33
CA GLN A 192 -3.08 -13.77 -20.41
C GLN A 192 -2.71 -13.60 -18.93
N ALA A 193 -1.50 -13.09 -18.64
CA ALA A 193 -0.95 -12.96 -17.27
C ALA A 193 -0.82 -14.28 -16.51
N SER A 194 -0.68 -15.40 -17.22
CA SER A 194 -0.55 -16.73 -16.63
C SER A 194 0.90 -17.10 -16.28
N ASP A 195 1.90 -16.47 -16.92
CA ASP A 195 3.33 -16.71 -16.71
C ASP A 195 3.96 -15.54 -15.94
N ALA A 196 3.80 -15.53 -14.61
CA ALA A 196 4.50 -14.60 -13.74
C ALA A 196 6.00 -14.88 -13.72
N VAL A 197 6.84 -13.84 -13.79
CA VAL A 197 8.27 -13.99 -14.00
C VAL A 197 9.11 -12.99 -13.20
N ILE A 198 10.18 -13.49 -12.57
CA ILE A 198 11.36 -12.73 -12.15
C ILE A 198 12.46 -13.01 -13.18
N TYR A 199 12.91 -11.95 -13.85
CA TYR A 199 13.71 -12.04 -15.07
C TYR A 199 14.95 -11.16 -15.00
N ARG A 200 16.13 -11.69 -15.42
CA ARG A 200 17.35 -10.93 -15.69
C ARG A 200 17.62 -10.92 -17.17
N SER A 201 17.85 -9.75 -17.75
CA SER A 201 18.11 -9.58 -19.16
C SER A 201 19.05 -8.39 -19.42
N LEU A 202 19.39 -8.15 -20.67
CA LEU A 202 20.31 -7.09 -21.11
C LEU A 202 21.68 -7.17 -20.44
N SER A 203 22.07 -8.37 -19.97
CA SER A 203 23.36 -8.63 -19.35
C SER A 203 24.43 -8.75 -20.41
N PRO A 204 25.53 -7.97 -20.33
CA PRO A 204 26.65 -8.12 -21.28
C PRO A 204 27.22 -9.53 -21.20
N GLY A 205 27.29 -10.23 -22.36
CA GLY A 205 27.89 -11.55 -22.47
C GLY A 205 27.26 -12.70 -21.70
N GLN A 206 26.03 -12.51 -21.14
CA GLN A 206 25.35 -13.52 -20.36
C GLN A 206 23.95 -13.85 -20.92
N ALA A 207 23.57 -15.12 -20.87
CA ALA A 207 22.22 -15.53 -21.22
C ALA A 207 21.18 -14.98 -20.21
N PRO A 208 19.96 -14.68 -20.67
CA PRO A 208 18.87 -14.29 -19.76
C PRO A 208 18.53 -15.41 -18.79
N LEU A 209 18.17 -15.04 -17.54
CA LEU A 209 17.67 -15.94 -16.52
C LEU A 209 16.23 -15.59 -16.13
N ARG A 210 15.45 -16.60 -15.79
CA ARG A 210 14.07 -16.42 -15.34
C ARG A 210 13.65 -17.45 -14.29
N SER A 211 12.57 -17.16 -13.57
CA SER A 211 11.84 -18.12 -12.73
C SER A 211 11.17 -19.20 -13.56
N LEU A 212 10.80 -20.33 -12.93
CA LEU A 212 10.07 -21.42 -13.57
C LEU A 212 8.70 -20.93 -14.06
N LYS A 213 8.31 -21.39 -15.27
CA LYS A 213 7.00 -21.10 -15.83
C LYS A 213 5.91 -21.90 -15.09
N TYR A 214 4.77 -21.26 -14.86
CA TYR A 214 3.54 -21.88 -14.35
C TYR A 214 3.72 -22.66 -13.04
N SER A 215 4.74 -22.33 -12.25
CA SER A 215 5.00 -22.98 -10.97
C SER A 215 4.42 -22.15 -9.81
N SER A 216 3.32 -22.62 -9.25
CA SER A 216 2.68 -22.00 -8.07
C SER A 216 3.58 -22.00 -6.82
N ARG A 217 4.47 -22.99 -6.70
CA ARG A 217 5.48 -23.03 -5.63
C ARG A 217 6.45 -21.85 -5.73
N TRP A 218 6.82 -21.45 -6.96
CA TRP A 218 7.69 -20.29 -7.19
C TRP A 218 6.94 -18.98 -7.06
N LEU A 219 5.87 -18.80 -7.86
CA LEU A 219 5.09 -17.55 -7.90
C LEU A 219 3.61 -17.87 -8.11
N GLN A 220 2.75 -17.50 -7.17
CA GLN A 220 1.32 -17.74 -7.24
C GLN A 220 0.54 -16.41 -7.27
N GLU A 221 0.09 -16.00 -8.45
CA GLU A 221 -0.62 -14.74 -8.68
C GLU A 221 0.10 -13.55 -8.00
N PRO A 222 1.41 -13.33 -8.24
CA PRO A 222 2.17 -12.30 -7.51
C PRO A 222 1.79 -10.89 -7.94
N HIS A 223 1.83 -9.97 -6.98
CA HIS A 223 1.83 -8.54 -7.22
C HIS A 223 3.14 -7.96 -6.71
N PHE A 224 4.02 -7.59 -7.64
CA PHE A 224 5.35 -7.07 -7.34
C PHE A 224 5.27 -5.62 -6.89
N VAL A 225 5.99 -5.27 -5.80
CA VAL A 225 5.94 -3.97 -5.14
C VAL A 225 7.27 -3.24 -5.25
N GLN A 226 8.40 -3.92 -4.98
CA GLN A 226 9.73 -3.29 -5.00
C GLN A 226 10.80 -4.30 -5.38
N VAL A 227 11.89 -3.81 -5.99
CA VAL A 227 13.14 -4.54 -6.22
C VAL A 227 14.31 -3.68 -5.77
N LEU A 228 15.29 -4.29 -5.07
CA LEU A 228 16.47 -3.58 -4.59
C LEU A 228 17.70 -4.51 -4.50
N PRO A 229 18.91 -3.98 -4.72
CA PRO A 229 20.15 -4.70 -4.48
C PRO A 229 20.60 -4.52 -3.03
N TYR A 230 21.08 -5.58 -2.43
CA TYR A 230 21.78 -5.52 -1.14
C TYR A 230 22.77 -6.69 -1.02
N GLY A 231 24.03 -6.39 -0.70
CA GLY A 231 25.11 -7.38 -0.69
C GLY A 231 25.24 -8.11 -2.04
N PRO A 232 25.44 -9.42 -2.06
CA PRO A 232 25.59 -10.23 -3.26
C PRO A 232 24.25 -10.58 -3.94
N TYR A 233 23.14 -10.04 -3.44
CA TYR A 233 21.79 -10.41 -3.85
C TYR A 233 21.02 -9.28 -4.51
N VAL A 234 19.95 -9.66 -5.22
CA VAL A 234 18.84 -8.78 -5.61
C VAL A 234 17.58 -9.32 -4.94
N TYR A 235 16.88 -8.45 -4.20
CA TYR A 235 15.67 -8.77 -3.45
C TYR A 235 14.44 -8.25 -4.17
N PHE A 236 13.38 -9.09 -4.22
CA PHE A 236 12.08 -8.76 -4.78
C PHE A 236 11.03 -8.82 -3.67
N PHE A 237 10.33 -7.72 -3.45
CA PHE A 237 9.24 -7.61 -2.48
C PHE A 237 7.91 -7.67 -3.23
N PHE A 238 7.03 -8.54 -2.81
CA PHE A 238 5.74 -8.75 -3.46
C PHE A 238 4.71 -9.33 -2.48
N ARG A 239 3.46 -9.36 -2.90
CA ARG A 239 2.42 -10.16 -2.25
C ARG A 239 1.95 -11.21 -3.22
N GLU A 240 1.57 -12.37 -2.71
CA GLU A 240 1.07 -13.48 -3.51
C GLU A 240 0.00 -14.28 -2.76
N VAL A 241 -0.72 -15.14 -3.45
CA VAL A 241 -1.57 -16.14 -2.81
C VAL A 241 -0.67 -17.19 -2.15
N ALA A 242 -0.84 -17.40 -0.85
CA ALA A 242 -0.04 -18.34 -0.07
C ALA A 242 -0.43 -19.79 -0.41
N VAL A 243 0.50 -20.54 -1.01
CA VAL A 243 0.32 -21.98 -1.29
C VAL A 243 0.26 -22.81 0.00
N GLU A 244 0.98 -22.36 1.03
CA GLU A 244 1.02 -23.01 2.35
C GLU A 244 -0.26 -22.79 3.18
N LEU A 245 -1.12 -21.85 2.77
CA LEU A 245 -2.42 -21.57 3.41
C LEU A 245 -3.61 -21.95 2.52
N SER A 246 -3.39 -22.75 1.51
CA SER A 246 -4.43 -23.15 0.52
C SER A 246 -5.68 -23.77 1.14
N ALA A 247 -5.56 -24.43 2.29
CA ALA A 247 -6.69 -24.95 3.05
C ALA A 247 -7.65 -23.86 3.56
N LEU A 248 -7.17 -22.62 3.72
CA LEU A 248 -7.97 -21.46 4.13
C LEU A 248 -8.55 -20.68 2.93
N GLY A 249 -8.32 -21.14 1.69
CA GLY A 249 -8.71 -20.47 0.47
C GLY A 249 -7.65 -19.51 -0.07
N LYS A 250 -8.06 -18.45 -0.79
CA LYS A 250 -7.14 -17.43 -1.31
C LYS A 250 -6.75 -16.44 -0.22
N VAL A 251 -5.64 -16.71 0.46
CA VAL A 251 -5.04 -15.80 1.45
C VAL A 251 -3.82 -15.14 0.82
N LEU A 252 -3.81 -13.80 0.81
CA LEU A 252 -2.64 -13.03 0.37
C LEU A 252 -1.62 -12.95 1.50
N VAL A 253 -0.34 -13.09 1.17
CA VAL A 253 0.77 -12.87 2.10
C VAL A 253 1.86 -12.02 1.47
N ALA A 254 2.54 -11.25 2.30
CA ALA A 254 3.73 -10.51 1.90
C ALA A 254 4.95 -11.43 1.84
N ARG A 255 5.76 -11.26 0.78
CA ARG A 255 6.97 -12.03 0.52
C ARG A 255 8.17 -11.14 0.25
N VAL A 256 9.32 -11.63 0.60
CA VAL A 256 10.60 -11.21 0.01
C VAL A 256 11.25 -12.42 -0.62
N ALA A 257 11.68 -12.30 -1.89
CA ALA A 257 12.51 -13.29 -2.55
C ALA A 257 13.91 -12.72 -2.81
N ARG A 258 14.91 -13.58 -2.87
CA ARG A 258 16.28 -13.19 -3.26
C ARG A 258 16.78 -14.06 -4.41
N VAL A 259 17.66 -13.48 -5.23
CA VAL A 259 18.49 -14.19 -6.23
C VAL A 259 19.91 -13.68 -6.15
N CYS A 260 20.89 -14.54 -6.45
CA CYS A 260 22.30 -14.16 -6.48
C CYS A 260 22.61 -13.32 -7.74
N ARG A 261 23.42 -12.28 -7.60
CA ARG A 261 23.84 -11.42 -8.72
C ARG A 261 24.73 -12.17 -9.71
N ASN A 262 25.53 -13.15 -9.23
CA ASN A 262 26.42 -13.98 -10.04
C ASN A 262 25.80 -15.28 -10.59
N ASP A 263 24.49 -15.51 -10.37
CA ASP A 263 23.77 -16.68 -10.89
C ASP A 263 23.81 -16.72 -12.43
N ARG A 264 24.20 -17.85 -13.02
CA ARG A 264 24.26 -18.07 -14.48
C ARG A 264 23.26 -19.11 -14.97
N GLY A 265 22.42 -19.63 -14.08
CA GLY A 265 21.50 -20.74 -14.32
C GLY A 265 22.12 -22.08 -13.92
N GLY A 266 21.30 -23.11 -13.94
CA GLY A 266 21.71 -24.46 -13.59
C GLY A 266 22.39 -25.21 -14.73
N SER A 267 22.56 -26.51 -14.49
CA SER A 267 23.11 -27.45 -15.48
C SER A 267 22.18 -27.63 -16.69
N PRO A 268 22.65 -28.15 -17.83
CA PRO A 268 21.78 -28.49 -18.97
C PRO A 268 20.64 -29.47 -18.62
N ARG A 269 20.77 -30.22 -17.53
CA ARG A 269 19.75 -31.21 -17.07
C ARG A 269 18.75 -30.61 -16.13
N VAL A 270 19.19 -29.64 -15.28
CA VAL A 270 18.35 -29.09 -14.21
C VAL A 270 18.49 -27.58 -14.15
N LEU A 271 17.39 -26.83 -14.25
CA LEU A 271 17.32 -25.37 -14.16
C LEU A 271 18.14 -24.65 -15.26
N GLU A 272 18.31 -25.22 -16.43
CA GLU A 272 18.95 -24.54 -17.58
C GLU A 272 18.26 -23.20 -17.83
N ARG A 273 19.04 -22.10 -17.88
CA ARG A 273 18.52 -20.71 -18.02
C ARG A 273 17.44 -20.32 -17.01
N ARG A 274 17.44 -20.96 -15.82
CA ARG A 274 16.55 -20.66 -14.69
C ARG A 274 17.41 -20.28 -13.48
N TRP A 275 16.82 -19.51 -12.57
CA TRP A 275 17.46 -19.21 -11.30
C TRP A 275 17.78 -20.48 -10.53
N THR A 276 19.01 -20.62 -10.05
CA THR A 276 19.42 -21.68 -9.11
C THR A 276 19.31 -21.21 -7.66
N SER A 277 19.35 -19.88 -7.47
CA SER A 277 19.43 -19.23 -6.18
C SER A 277 18.10 -18.62 -5.68
N PHE A 278 17.00 -18.81 -6.41
CA PHE A 278 15.71 -18.26 -6.04
C PHE A 278 15.16 -18.90 -4.77
N LEU A 279 15.04 -18.10 -3.72
CA LEU A 279 14.37 -18.46 -2.47
C LEU A 279 13.40 -17.32 -2.09
N LYS A 280 12.32 -17.66 -1.38
CA LYS A 280 11.36 -16.70 -0.84
C LYS A 280 10.99 -17.00 0.62
N VAL A 281 10.70 -15.95 1.38
CA VAL A 281 10.27 -16.04 2.77
C VAL A 281 9.13 -15.04 3.04
N ARG A 282 8.27 -15.33 4.01
CA ARG A 282 7.19 -14.43 4.42
C ARG A 282 7.74 -13.20 5.15
N LEU A 283 7.19 -12.01 4.86
CA LEU A 283 7.34 -10.81 5.69
C LEU A 283 6.15 -10.75 6.65
N GLN A 284 6.41 -10.60 7.93
CA GLN A 284 5.36 -10.51 8.95
C GLN A 284 5.26 -9.08 9.46
N CYS A 285 4.08 -8.49 9.40
CA CYS A 285 3.75 -7.24 10.07
C CYS A 285 2.50 -7.50 10.92
N SER A 286 2.65 -7.54 12.24
CA SER A 286 1.57 -7.94 13.14
C SER A 286 1.59 -7.14 14.43
N VAL A 287 0.42 -6.96 15.02
CA VAL A 287 0.23 -6.42 16.37
C VAL A 287 0.18 -7.61 17.33
N PRO A 288 1.11 -7.70 18.28
CA PRO A 288 1.06 -8.73 19.32
C PRO A 288 -0.10 -8.47 20.29
N GLY A 289 -0.65 -9.54 20.87
CA GLY A 289 -1.74 -9.52 21.82
C GLY A 289 -2.14 -10.96 22.14
N ASP A 290 -3.23 -11.17 22.90
CA ASP A 290 -3.78 -12.49 23.19
C ASP A 290 -4.14 -13.24 21.90
N SER A 291 -4.59 -12.51 20.89
CA SER A 291 -4.72 -12.94 19.51
C SER A 291 -3.87 -12.02 18.64
N VAL A 292 -2.87 -12.60 17.96
CA VAL A 292 -1.99 -11.84 17.06
C VAL A 292 -2.78 -11.38 15.84
N PHE A 293 -2.80 -10.07 15.59
CA PHE A 293 -3.44 -9.50 14.40
C PHE A 293 -2.41 -9.24 13.29
N TYR A 294 -2.67 -9.78 12.09
CA TYR A 294 -1.75 -9.70 10.95
C TYR A 294 -2.22 -8.69 9.91
N PHE A 295 -1.26 -7.89 9.42
CA PHE A 295 -1.37 -7.11 8.19
C PHE A 295 -0.55 -7.82 7.12
N ASP A 296 -1.20 -8.54 6.22
CA ASP A 296 -0.55 -9.49 5.31
C ASP A 296 -0.36 -8.99 3.89
N VAL A 297 -1.04 -7.90 3.51
CA VAL A 297 -1.06 -7.38 2.14
C VAL A 297 -0.03 -6.27 1.99
N LEU A 298 1.09 -6.56 1.33
CA LEU A 298 2.15 -5.57 1.08
C LEU A 298 1.70 -4.55 0.03
N GLU A 299 1.72 -3.25 0.38
CA GLU A 299 1.30 -2.15 -0.49
C GLU A 299 2.47 -1.32 -1.03
N ALA A 300 3.45 -0.99 -0.19
CA ALA A 300 4.64 -0.22 -0.58
C ALA A 300 5.86 -0.63 0.23
N VAL A 301 7.06 -0.43 -0.34
CA VAL A 301 8.36 -0.64 0.32
C VAL A 301 9.29 0.50 -0.08
N THR A 302 9.96 1.12 0.89
CA THR A 302 10.94 2.18 0.64
C THR A 302 12.23 1.62 0.02
N PRO A 303 13.03 2.43 -0.67
CA PRO A 303 14.44 2.15 -0.86
C PRO A 303 15.15 1.91 0.49
N PRO A 304 16.34 1.25 0.50
CA PRO A 304 17.13 1.11 1.73
C PRO A 304 17.45 2.47 2.35
N GLN A 305 17.22 2.60 3.64
CA GLN A 305 17.48 3.80 4.43
C GLN A 305 18.24 3.44 5.70
N SER A 306 18.91 4.41 6.31
CA SER A 306 19.51 4.23 7.63
C SER A 306 18.44 4.44 8.70
N LEU A 307 18.14 3.38 9.45
CA LEU A 307 17.26 3.44 10.62
C LEU A 307 18.07 3.03 11.84
N HIS A 308 18.25 3.94 12.80
CA HIS A 308 19.11 3.74 13.99
C HIS A 308 20.54 3.26 13.63
N GLY A 309 21.14 3.85 12.57
CA GLY A 309 22.48 3.49 12.10
C GLY A 309 22.57 2.16 11.34
N ARG A 310 21.47 1.45 11.13
CA ARG A 310 21.43 0.15 10.41
C ARG A 310 20.65 0.28 9.10
N PRO A 311 21.11 -0.35 8.00
CA PRO A 311 20.35 -0.41 6.76
C PRO A 311 19.00 -1.13 6.96
N ALA A 312 17.92 -0.45 6.61
CA ALA A 312 16.56 -0.97 6.76
C ALA A 312 15.67 -0.57 5.58
N VAL A 313 14.58 -1.29 5.40
CA VAL A 313 13.45 -0.88 4.58
C VAL A 313 12.22 -0.71 5.46
N LEU A 314 11.40 0.29 5.15
CA LEU A 314 10.10 0.45 5.76
C LEU A 314 9.05 -0.02 4.75
N ALA A 315 8.09 -0.79 5.23
CA ALA A 315 7.07 -1.39 4.39
C ALA A 315 5.67 -1.08 4.91
N LEU A 316 4.78 -0.74 3.99
CA LEU A 316 3.38 -0.48 4.24
C LEU A 316 2.58 -1.74 3.93
N PHE A 317 1.76 -2.14 4.89
CA PHE A 317 0.90 -3.31 4.79
C PHE A 317 -0.57 -2.91 4.95
N GLY A 318 -1.44 -3.67 4.31
CA GLY A 318 -2.88 -3.62 4.48
C GLY A 318 -3.45 -4.93 5.01
N THR A 319 -4.72 -4.92 5.37
CA THR A 319 -5.52 -6.11 5.68
C THR A 319 -5.97 -6.82 4.40
N GLN A 320 -6.45 -8.07 4.52
CA GLN A 320 -7.01 -8.83 3.38
C GLN A 320 -8.13 -8.02 2.68
N PRO A 321 -8.27 -8.15 1.35
CA PRO A 321 -9.26 -7.36 0.58
C PRO A 321 -10.71 -7.49 1.04
N ASN A 322 -11.07 -8.64 1.62
CA ASN A 322 -12.40 -8.98 2.11
C ASN A 322 -12.60 -8.77 3.63
N SER A 323 -11.66 -8.07 4.27
CA SER A 323 -11.71 -7.75 5.70
C SER A 323 -11.93 -6.25 5.95
N ILE A 324 -12.09 -5.87 7.22
CA ILE A 324 -12.15 -4.45 7.63
C ILE A 324 -10.89 -3.74 7.16
N PRO A 325 -11.00 -2.58 6.48
CA PRO A 325 -9.85 -1.82 6.03
C PRO A 325 -8.94 -1.43 7.19
N GLY A 326 -7.66 -1.72 7.04
CA GLY A 326 -6.63 -1.34 8.00
C GLY A 326 -5.26 -1.33 7.35
N SER A 327 -4.34 -0.56 7.90
CA SER A 327 -2.98 -0.42 7.39
C SER A 327 -1.97 -0.33 8.53
N ALA A 328 -0.76 -0.81 8.27
CA ALA A 328 0.35 -0.75 9.23
C ALA A 328 1.67 -0.46 8.51
N VAL A 329 2.58 0.23 9.17
CA VAL A 329 3.96 0.43 8.72
C VAL A 329 4.89 -0.38 9.62
N CYS A 330 5.66 -1.29 9.02
CA CYS A 330 6.68 -2.08 9.70
C CYS A 330 8.06 -1.78 9.11
N ALA A 331 9.10 -1.76 9.95
CA ALA A 331 10.49 -1.64 9.53
C ALA A 331 11.17 -3.01 9.56
N PHE A 332 12.08 -3.27 8.60
CA PHE A 332 12.88 -4.49 8.52
C PHE A 332 14.34 -4.14 8.30
N TYR A 333 15.21 -4.56 9.19
CA TYR A 333 16.65 -4.45 8.96
C TYR A 333 17.08 -5.44 7.87
N LEU A 334 17.85 -4.99 6.91
CA LEU A 334 18.26 -5.83 5.78
C LEU A 334 19.13 -7.03 6.19
N ALA A 335 19.92 -6.89 7.26
CA ALA A 335 20.68 -8.00 7.84
C ALA A 335 19.77 -9.08 8.45
N ASP A 336 18.61 -8.72 9.01
CA ASP A 336 17.65 -9.69 9.56
C ASP A 336 16.85 -10.36 8.41
N VAL A 337 16.57 -9.62 7.33
CA VAL A 337 16.04 -10.19 6.08
C VAL A 337 17.01 -11.22 5.52
N GLU A 338 18.30 -10.88 5.38
CA GLU A 338 19.33 -11.79 4.86
C GLU A 338 19.47 -13.06 5.71
N ARG A 339 19.53 -12.92 7.04
CA ARG A 339 19.61 -14.05 7.98
C ARG A 339 18.40 -14.98 7.86
N SER A 340 17.22 -14.48 7.56
CA SER A 340 16.01 -15.30 7.42
C SER A 340 16.09 -16.29 6.27
N PHE A 341 16.98 -16.08 5.30
CA PHE A 341 17.22 -17.02 4.20
C PHE A 341 18.13 -18.19 4.57
N GLU A 342 18.70 -18.20 5.75
CA GLU A 342 19.44 -19.33 6.32
C GLU A 342 18.52 -20.25 7.17
N GLY A 343 17.24 -19.92 7.29
CA GLY A 343 16.24 -20.72 7.99
C GLY A 343 15.85 -22.00 7.23
N PRO A 344 15.07 -22.91 7.87
CA PRO A 344 14.70 -24.20 7.27
C PRO A 344 13.80 -24.03 6.02
N PHE A 345 13.90 -24.95 5.07
CA PHE A 345 13.00 -25.04 3.93
C PHE A 345 11.61 -25.53 4.36
N ALA A 346 10.58 -25.16 3.60
CA ALA A 346 9.21 -25.62 3.83
C ALA A 346 8.80 -26.69 2.83
N GLU A 347 8.18 -27.77 3.32
CA GLU A 347 7.60 -28.83 2.49
C GLU A 347 6.13 -29.11 2.87
N PRO A 348 5.28 -29.47 1.90
CA PRO A 348 3.91 -29.88 2.19
C PRO A 348 3.89 -31.29 2.80
N ARG A 349 3.18 -31.46 3.94
CA ARG A 349 2.84 -32.74 4.55
C ARG A 349 1.34 -32.84 4.74
N GLY A 350 0.67 -33.51 3.82
CA GLY A 350 -0.79 -33.55 3.81
C GLY A 350 -1.39 -32.15 3.60
N ALA A 351 -2.21 -31.68 4.54
CA ALA A 351 -2.85 -30.37 4.51
C ALA A 351 -1.98 -29.24 5.13
N THR A 352 -0.85 -29.58 5.74
CA THR A 352 0.03 -28.62 6.44
C THR A 352 1.40 -28.52 5.77
N TRP A 353 2.09 -27.41 6.03
CA TRP A 353 3.47 -27.20 5.61
C TRP A 353 4.38 -27.27 6.83
N THR A 354 5.46 -28.04 6.75
CA THR A 354 6.39 -28.28 7.84
C THR A 354 7.82 -27.97 7.43
N PRO A 355 8.72 -27.69 8.39
CA PRO A 355 10.13 -27.50 8.07
C PRO A 355 10.74 -28.82 7.60
N VAL A 356 11.58 -28.74 6.55
CA VAL A 356 12.40 -29.86 6.10
C VAL A 356 13.52 -30.08 7.13
N PRO A 357 13.73 -31.33 7.62
CA PRO A 357 14.85 -31.66 8.48
C PRO A 357 16.20 -31.35 7.78
N GLU A 358 17.19 -30.81 8.54
CA GLU A 358 18.46 -30.36 7.97
C GLU A 358 19.30 -31.49 7.38
N ASP A 359 19.18 -32.70 7.88
CA ASP A 359 19.82 -33.91 7.37
C ASP A 359 19.34 -34.32 5.97
N ARG A 360 18.17 -33.81 5.53
CA ARG A 360 17.63 -34.01 4.19
C ARG A 360 18.00 -32.90 3.21
N VAL A 361 18.66 -31.84 3.66
CA VAL A 361 19.07 -30.72 2.82
C VAL A 361 20.41 -31.02 2.18
N PRO A 362 20.50 -31.11 0.81
CA PRO A 362 21.75 -31.40 0.15
C PRO A 362 22.80 -30.30 0.34
N GLN A 363 24.08 -30.69 0.23
CA GLN A 363 25.21 -29.76 0.27
C GLN A 363 25.87 -29.66 -1.11
N PRO A 364 26.31 -28.45 -1.53
CA PRO A 364 26.14 -27.15 -0.89
C PRO A 364 24.66 -26.76 -0.76
N ARG A 365 24.33 -25.99 0.32
CA ARG A 365 22.94 -25.60 0.62
C ARG A 365 22.25 -24.97 -0.60
N PRO A 366 21.05 -25.46 -1.00
CA PRO A 366 20.30 -24.93 -2.14
C PRO A 366 20.00 -23.43 -1.99
N GLY A 367 20.11 -22.66 -3.09
CA GLY A 367 19.87 -21.22 -3.09
C GLY A 367 21.03 -20.36 -2.59
N CYS A 368 22.21 -20.93 -2.27
CA CYS A 368 23.43 -20.14 -2.03
C CYS A 368 24.08 -19.68 -3.35
N CYS A 369 24.93 -18.66 -3.26
CA CYS A 369 25.68 -18.14 -4.41
C CYS A 369 26.94 -18.95 -4.64
N ALA A 370 27.21 -19.33 -5.88
CA ALA A 370 28.47 -20.00 -6.27
C ALA A 370 29.69 -19.14 -5.87
N GLY A 371 30.73 -19.78 -5.38
CA GLY A 371 31.95 -19.09 -4.93
C GLY A 371 31.85 -18.42 -3.55
N MET A 372 30.74 -18.61 -2.80
CA MET A 372 30.49 -17.93 -1.53
C MET A 372 30.00 -18.89 -0.45
N GLY A 373 30.46 -18.67 0.79
CA GLY A 373 30.01 -19.40 1.97
C GLY A 373 30.04 -20.93 1.78
N PRO A 374 28.92 -21.65 1.96
CA PRO A 374 28.87 -23.10 1.78
C PRO A 374 29.23 -23.58 0.37
N ALA A 375 29.14 -22.71 -0.64
CA ALA A 375 29.46 -23.00 -2.04
C ALA A 375 30.78 -22.38 -2.50
N ALA A 376 31.73 -22.09 -1.61
CA ALA A 376 33.04 -21.49 -1.94
C ALA A 376 33.83 -22.32 -2.97
N GLY A 377 33.66 -23.65 -2.99
CA GLY A 377 34.31 -24.55 -3.96
C GLY A 377 33.58 -24.68 -5.28
N VAL A 378 32.41 -24.07 -5.48
CA VAL A 378 31.62 -24.13 -6.73
C VAL A 378 31.98 -22.94 -7.58
N VAL A 379 32.50 -23.15 -8.81
CA VAL A 379 33.00 -22.08 -9.68
C VAL A 379 31.84 -21.27 -10.27
N THR A 380 30.84 -21.91 -10.83
CA THR A 380 29.64 -21.26 -11.38
C THR A 380 28.38 -21.96 -10.90
N SER A 381 27.25 -21.31 -11.01
CA SER A 381 25.95 -21.89 -10.59
C SER A 381 25.51 -23.11 -11.42
N GLY A 382 26.09 -23.30 -12.62
CA GLY A 382 25.88 -24.50 -13.44
C GLY A 382 26.63 -25.74 -12.93
N ASP A 383 27.63 -25.56 -12.05
CA ASP A 383 28.48 -26.60 -11.51
C ASP A 383 27.93 -27.18 -10.19
N PHE A 384 26.80 -26.70 -9.70
CA PHE A 384 26.12 -27.30 -8.54
C PHE A 384 25.70 -28.74 -8.83
N PRO A 385 25.80 -29.65 -7.85
CA PRO A 385 25.27 -31.00 -7.99
C PRO A 385 23.79 -31.01 -8.42
N ASP A 386 23.41 -31.94 -9.30
CA ASP A 386 22.04 -32.03 -9.78
C ASP A 386 21.02 -32.22 -8.63
N GLU A 387 21.41 -32.90 -7.55
CA GLU A 387 20.58 -33.06 -6.35
C GLU A 387 20.30 -31.70 -5.68
N THR A 388 21.31 -30.84 -5.51
CA THR A 388 21.17 -29.48 -5.00
C THR A 388 20.24 -28.65 -5.90
N LEU A 389 20.40 -28.74 -7.23
CA LEU A 389 19.56 -28.03 -8.19
C LEU A 389 18.11 -28.53 -8.20
N LEU A 390 17.88 -29.85 -8.08
CA LEU A 390 16.55 -30.44 -7.99
C LEU A 390 15.86 -30.01 -6.70
N PHE A 391 16.58 -30.03 -5.58
CA PHE A 391 16.04 -29.55 -4.32
C PHE A 391 15.66 -28.06 -4.37
N ALA A 392 16.51 -27.21 -4.92
CA ALA A 392 16.22 -25.78 -5.12
C ALA A 392 14.99 -25.55 -6.02
N LYS A 393 14.79 -26.38 -7.04
CA LYS A 393 13.63 -26.32 -7.92
C LYS A 393 12.32 -26.64 -7.18
N GLU A 394 12.34 -27.61 -6.27
CA GLU A 394 11.15 -28.10 -5.56
C GLU A 394 10.85 -27.33 -4.26
N HIS A 395 11.86 -26.71 -3.61
CA HIS A 395 11.74 -26.09 -2.30
C HIS A 395 12.15 -24.60 -2.30
N PRO A 396 11.48 -23.72 -3.10
CA PRO A 396 11.81 -22.30 -3.14
C PRO A 396 11.31 -21.52 -1.92
N LEU A 397 10.41 -22.09 -1.11
CA LEU A 397 9.80 -21.45 0.06
C LEU A 397 10.53 -21.88 1.34
N LEU A 398 10.89 -20.88 2.17
CA LEU A 398 11.44 -21.10 3.50
C LEU A 398 10.33 -21.10 4.55
N HIS A 399 10.51 -21.93 5.58
CA HIS A 399 9.63 -22.00 6.73
C HIS A 399 9.91 -20.82 7.67
N GLY A 400 8.87 -20.20 8.20
CA GLY A 400 8.98 -19.06 9.09
C GLY A 400 8.71 -17.71 8.41
N ALA A 401 9.08 -16.63 9.09
CA ALA A 401 8.85 -15.27 8.61
C ALA A 401 9.92 -14.30 9.13
N VAL A 402 10.20 -13.26 8.33
CA VAL A 402 10.97 -12.09 8.77
C VAL A 402 10.10 -11.25 9.69
N ARG A 403 10.53 -11.05 10.93
CA ARG A 403 9.82 -10.21 11.91
C ARG A 403 10.24 -8.76 11.78
N PRO A 404 9.34 -7.80 12.07
CA PRO A 404 9.67 -6.39 12.03
C PRO A 404 10.63 -6.01 13.17
N ALA A 405 11.39 -4.94 12.97
CA ALA A 405 12.18 -4.30 14.00
C ALA A 405 11.28 -3.95 15.22
N GLY A 406 11.73 -4.28 16.42
CA GLY A 406 10.95 -4.07 17.65
C GLY A 406 9.71 -4.98 17.79
N GLY A 407 9.52 -5.98 16.92
CA GLY A 407 8.45 -6.99 17.02
C GLY A 407 7.02 -6.47 16.79
N ARG A 408 6.84 -5.18 16.44
CA ARG A 408 5.55 -4.54 16.25
C ARG A 408 5.58 -3.47 15.14
N PRO A 409 4.43 -3.02 14.61
CA PRO A 409 4.36 -1.89 13.69
C PRO A 409 4.83 -0.58 14.33
N LEU A 410 5.44 0.30 13.52
CA LEU A 410 5.74 1.69 13.88
C LEU A 410 4.48 2.56 13.94
N PHE A 411 3.51 2.25 13.07
CA PHE A 411 2.25 2.98 12.94
C PHE A 411 1.15 2.04 12.46
N THR A 412 -0.07 2.24 12.97
CA THR A 412 -1.29 1.54 12.52
C THR A 412 -2.41 2.54 12.28
N ARG A 413 -3.30 2.24 11.34
CA ARG A 413 -4.53 3.00 11.05
C ARG A 413 -5.63 2.04 10.67
N THR A 414 -6.81 2.22 11.25
CA THR A 414 -8.03 1.44 10.93
C THR A 414 -9.02 2.28 10.10
N GLY A 415 -9.97 1.62 9.46
CA GLY A 415 -11.02 2.30 8.69
C GLY A 415 -10.57 2.94 7.37
N THR A 416 -9.27 2.97 7.08
CA THR A 416 -8.72 3.58 5.86
C THR A 416 -7.60 2.72 5.28
N ARG A 417 -7.57 2.57 3.96
CA ARG A 417 -6.45 1.92 3.25
C ARG A 417 -5.40 2.96 2.89
N LEU A 418 -4.20 2.78 3.43
CA LEU A 418 -3.02 3.53 3.01
C LEU A 418 -2.39 2.82 1.81
N THR A 419 -1.89 3.58 0.84
CA THR A 419 -1.53 3.06 -0.49
C THR A 419 -0.09 3.34 -0.87
N GLN A 420 0.51 4.40 -0.32
CA GLN A 420 1.88 4.83 -0.61
C GLN A 420 2.59 5.27 0.66
N LEU A 421 3.91 5.11 0.66
CA LEU A 421 4.79 5.45 1.77
C LEU A 421 6.03 6.17 1.24
N ALA A 422 6.32 7.36 1.76
CA ALA A 422 7.62 8.01 1.66
C ALA A 422 8.14 8.31 3.08
N VAL A 423 9.46 8.25 3.26
CA VAL A 423 10.07 8.34 4.60
C VAL A 423 11.27 9.29 4.54
N ASP A 424 11.35 10.19 5.52
CA ASP A 424 12.51 10.99 5.82
C ASP A 424 13.11 10.54 7.16
N THR A 425 14.28 9.92 7.13
CA THR A 425 15.00 9.44 8.33
C THR A 425 15.98 10.48 8.89
N GLY A 426 16.11 11.61 8.19
CA GLY A 426 17.01 12.72 8.54
C GLY A 426 16.27 14.02 8.89
N ALA A 427 15.00 13.94 9.33
CA ALA A 427 14.23 15.13 9.62
C ALA A 427 14.71 15.88 10.86
N GLY A 428 14.52 17.21 10.85
CA GLY A 428 14.84 18.12 11.95
C GLY A 428 16.28 18.60 11.98
N PRO A 429 16.57 19.60 12.85
CA PRO A 429 17.90 20.22 12.96
C PRO A 429 19.03 19.26 13.31
N ARG A 430 18.74 18.19 14.04
CA ARG A 430 19.72 17.15 14.41
C ARG A 430 19.86 16.05 13.39
N GLY A 431 19.01 16.02 12.33
CA GLY A 431 19.04 14.99 11.30
C GLY A 431 18.75 13.56 11.81
N ASN A 432 18.04 13.41 12.92
CA ASN A 432 17.84 12.12 13.61
C ASN A 432 16.36 11.70 13.76
N GLN A 433 15.43 12.50 13.29
CA GLN A 433 14.02 12.20 13.41
C GLN A 433 13.50 11.47 12.17
N THR A 434 12.63 10.49 12.37
CA THR A 434 12.00 9.74 11.29
C THR A 434 10.56 10.20 11.08
N VAL A 435 10.26 10.73 9.90
CA VAL A 435 8.93 11.18 9.51
C VAL A 435 8.40 10.33 8.37
N LEU A 436 7.19 9.77 8.54
CA LEU A 436 6.48 8.99 7.54
C LEU A 436 5.44 9.88 6.85
N PHE A 437 5.41 9.84 5.53
CA PHE A 437 4.35 10.42 4.70
C PHE A 437 3.57 9.27 4.08
N LEU A 438 2.27 9.20 4.38
CA LEU A 438 1.41 8.09 4.03
C LEU A 438 0.24 8.58 3.18
N GLY A 439 0.18 8.15 1.94
CA GLY A 439 -0.93 8.43 1.03
C GLY A 439 -2.06 7.44 1.22
N ALA A 440 -3.31 7.92 1.23
CA ALA A 440 -4.49 7.11 1.44
C ALA A 440 -5.35 6.95 0.17
N GLU A 441 -6.24 5.97 0.18
CA GLU A 441 -7.18 5.71 -0.93
C GLU A 441 -8.24 6.81 -1.08
N ASP A 442 -8.55 7.52 0.00
CA ASP A 442 -9.53 8.62 0.03
C ASP A 442 -8.95 9.99 -0.32
N GLY A 443 -7.69 10.07 -0.73
CA GLY A 443 -7.03 11.30 -1.16
C GLY A 443 -6.41 12.13 -0.05
N ARG A 444 -6.32 11.56 1.16
CA ARG A 444 -5.62 12.18 2.29
C ARG A 444 -4.15 11.78 2.32
N LEU A 445 -3.35 12.66 2.90
CA LEU A 445 -1.96 12.44 3.24
C LEU A 445 -1.81 12.55 4.76
N LEU A 446 -1.19 11.55 5.37
CA LEU A 446 -0.85 11.54 6.79
C LEU A 446 0.64 11.83 6.94
N LYS A 447 0.99 12.73 7.87
CA LYS A 447 2.36 13.03 8.29
C LYS A 447 2.55 12.52 9.70
N VAL A 448 3.42 11.52 9.87
CA VAL A 448 3.61 10.81 11.13
C VAL A 448 5.05 10.93 11.60
N LEU A 449 5.27 11.37 12.83
CA LEU A 449 6.55 11.28 13.51
C LEU A 449 6.65 9.90 14.16
N ALA A 450 7.57 9.06 13.68
CA ALA A 450 7.80 7.73 14.24
C ALA A 450 8.61 7.82 15.53
N ALA A 451 8.22 7.00 16.53
CA ALA A 451 8.98 6.89 17.77
C ALA A 451 10.38 6.33 17.52
N ALA A 452 11.39 6.87 18.21
CA ALA A 452 12.71 6.25 18.26
C ALA A 452 12.60 4.91 18.99
N GLN A 453 12.88 3.81 18.30
CA GLN A 453 12.99 2.49 18.94
C GLN A 453 14.40 2.33 19.47
N HIS A 454 14.56 2.18 20.78
CA HIS A 454 15.87 1.89 21.39
C HIS A 454 16.29 0.44 21.06
N PRO A 455 17.54 0.19 20.60
CA PRO A 455 18.03 -1.13 20.23
C PRO A 455 18.37 -2.04 21.42
N GLY A 456 17.66 -1.94 22.55
CA GLY A 456 17.96 -2.67 23.79
C GLY A 456 16.77 -3.14 24.61
N GLY A 457 15.56 -2.95 24.15
CA GLY A 457 14.37 -3.46 24.84
C GLY A 457 14.24 -4.97 24.66
N THR A 458 14.56 -5.76 25.69
CA THR A 458 14.20 -7.18 25.76
C THR A 458 12.69 -7.34 25.65
N PRO A 459 12.19 -8.42 24.98
CA PRO A 459 10.76 -8.71 24.91
C PRO A 459 10.27 -9.13 26.30
N GLY A 460 9.83 -8.20 27.11
CA GLY A 460 9.38 -8.48 28.48
C GLY A 460 9.16 -7.24 29.35
N ASP A 461 9.65 -6.09 28.95
CA ASP A 461 9.51 -4.86 29.76
C ASP A 461 8.20 -4.13 29.43
N SER A 462 7.08 -4.76 29.81
CA SER A 462 5.77 -4.15 29.89
C SER A 462 5.69 -3.35 31.20
N ARG A 463 6.20 -2.10 31.19
CA ARG A 463 5.91 -1.15 32.28
C ARG A 463 4.48 -0.68 32.18
N GLU A 464 3.79 -0.77 33.31
CA GLU A 464 2.40 -0.39 33.53
C GLU A 464 2.13 1.10 33.20
N PRO A 465 0.89 1.48 32.85
CA PRO A 465 0.49 2.85 32.58
C PRO A 465 0.26 3.62 33.92
N GLY A 466 1.34 3.89 34.64
CA GLY A 466 1.29 4.58 35.93
C GLY A 466 2.59 5.27 36.36
N ASP A 467 3.70 5.04 35.65
CA ASP A 467 4.99 5.62 36.03
C ASP A 467 5.23 6.96 35.31
N SER A 468 5.10 8.05 36.05
CA SER A 468 5.29 9.44 35.65
C SER A 468 6.78 9.82 35.60
N GLY A 469 7.64 9.01 34.96
CA GLY A 469 9.08 9.26 34.98
C GLY A 469 9.82 8.54 33.85
N ASN A 470 9.52 8.80 32.63
CA ASN A 470 10.42 8.82 31.47
C ASN A 470 9.55 8.87 30.19
N SER A 471 9.49 10.01 29.51
CA SER A 471 8.74 10.14 28.25
C SER A 471 9.46 9.39 27.13
N SER A 472 9.27 8.07 27.04
CA SER A 472 9.68 7.32 25.86
C SER A 472 8.96 7.92 24.65
N ALA A 473 9.73 8.30 23.63
CA ALA A 473 9.21 8.94 22.42
C ALA A 473 8.06 8.10 21.82
N ARG A 474 6.84 8.67 21.78
CA ARG A 474 5.65 8.02 21.23
C ARG A 474 5.49 8.42 19.77
N THR A 475 5.04 7.49 18.92
CA THR A 475 4.60 7.81 17.56
C THR A 475 3.45 8.82 17.59
N LEU A 476 3.52 9.86 16.76
CA LEU A 476 2.54 10.95 16.70
C LEU A 476 2.03 11.16 15.27
N LEU A 477 0.72 11.30 15.11
CA LEU A 477 0.13 11.79 13.86
C LEU A 477 0.14 13.31 13.90
N LEU A 478 1.11 13.92 13.19
CA LEU A 478 1.31 15.39 13.18
C LEU A 478 0.23 16.10 12.38
N GLU A 479 0.00 15.63 11.13
CA GLU A 479 -0.96 16.28 10.23
C GLU A 479 -1.76 15.23 9.44
N GLU A 480 -3.02 15.54 9.20
CA GLU A 480 -3.90 14.89 8.24
C GLU A 480 -4.35 15.92 7.20
N ILE A 481 -3.96 15.71 5.92
CA ILE A 481 -4.06 16.70 4.85
C ILE A 481 -4.96 16.19 3.75
N SER A 482 -6.06 16.89 3.44
CA SER A 482 -6.93 16.61 2.31
C SER A 482 -6.36 17.19 1.03
N LEU A 483 -6.07 16.36 0.01
CA LEU A 483 -5.38 16.78 -1.21
C LEU A 483 -6.21 16.60 -2.48
N TYR A 484 -7.05 15.56 -2.55
CA TYR A 484 -7.78 15.24 -3.77
C TYR A 484 -8.96 16.20 -4.01
N ASP A 485 -8.95 16.84 -5.16
CA ASP A 485 -10.00 17.73 -5.65
C ASP A 485 -10.49 17.24 -7.02
N PRO A 486 -11.69 16.64 -7.11
CA PRO A 486 -12.20 16.09 -8.37
C PRO A 486 -12.40 17.14 -9.46
N GLY A 487 -12.64 18.41 -9.11
CA GLY A 487 -12.77 19.51 -10.06
C GLY A 487 -11.45 19.92 -10.72
N ARG A 488 -10.32 19.60 -10.11
CA ARG A 488 -8.98 19.99 -10.54
C ARG A 488 -8.07 18.82 -10.92
N CYS A 489 -8.48 17.57 -10.61
CA CYS A 489 -7.77 16.34 -10.94
C CYS A 489 -8.71 15.46 -11.79
N HIS A 490 -8.74 15.69 -13.09
CA HIS A 490 -9.55 14.88 -14.02
C HIS A 490 -8.97 13.47 -14.08
N SER A 491 -9.74 12.49 -13.62
CA SER A 491 -9.31 11.08 -13.67
C SER A 491 -9.86 10.39 -14.90
N PRO A 492 -9.02 9.62 -15.62
CA PRO A 492 -9.47 8.82 -16.76
C PRO A 492 -10.51 7.78 -16.33
N ARG A 493 -11.44 7.46 -17.22
CA ARG A 493 -12.42 6.39 -16.99
C ARG A 493 -11.68 5.06 -16.82
N GLY A 494 -12.01 4.29 -15.78
CA GLY A 494 -11.39 2.99 -15.52
C GLY A 494 -10.07 3.02 -14.75
N ALA A 495 -9.61 4.17 -14.29
CA ALA A 495 -8.37 4.33 -13.49
C ALA A 495 -8.49 3.84 -12.03
N GLY A 496 -9.55 3.11 -11.68
CA GLY A 496 -9.80 2.67 -10.30
C GLY A 496 -10.42 3.78 -9.44
N VAL A 497 -10.06 3.84 -8.16
CA VAL A 497 -10.53 4.89 -7.23
C VAL A 497 -9.81 6.20 -7.55
N PRO A 498 -10.52 7.26 -8.02
CA PRO A 498 -9.88 8.48 -8.50
C PRO A 498 -9.08 9.24 -7.42
N SER A 499 -9.52 9.18 -6.17
CA SER A 499 -8.88 9.81 -5.01
C SER A 499 -7.65 9.06 -4.50
N ARG A 500 -7.41 7.81 -4.96
CA ARG A 500 -6.30 7.00 -4.48
C ARG A 500 -4.96 7.66 -4.77
N VAL A 501 -4.12 7.83 -3.75
CA VAL A 501 -2.72 8.25 -3.93
C VAL A 501 -1.94 7.12 -4.58
N LEU A 502 -1.35 7.38 -5.75
CA LEU A 502 -0.63 6.40 -6.56
C LEU A 502 0.89 6.53 -6.48
N GLY A 503 1.39 7.66 -6.00
CA GLY A 503 2.82 7.87 -5.85
C GLY A 503 3.13 8.99 -4.86
N LEU A 504 4.24 8.82 -4.14
CA LEU A 504 4.86 9.82 -3.28
C LEU A 504 6.35 9.89 -3.61
N GLU A 505 6.86 11.09 -3.87
CA GLU A 505 8.29 11.34 -4.08
C GLU A 505 8.75 12.47 -3.20
N LEU A 506 9.68 12.16 -2.29
CA LEU A 506 10.25 13.11 -1.36
C LEU A 506 11.42 13.85 -2.05
N HIS A 507 11.42 15.18 -1.95
CA HIS A 507 12.51 16.03 -2.41
C HIS A 507 13.13 16.81 -1.23
N PRO A 508 14.07 16.19 -0.46
CA PRO A 508 14.63 16.81 0.75
C PRO A 508 15.31 18.14 0.50
N PRO A 509 16.11 18.34 -0.56
CA PRO A 509 16.74 19.65 -0.82
C PRO A 509 15.72 20.78 -1.00
N GLY A 510 14.59 20.51 -1.66
CA GLY A 510 13.49 21.45 -1.84
C GLY A 510 12.55 21.52 -0.63
N ARG A 511 12.67 20.60 0.33
CA ARG A 511 11.73 20.42 1.46
C ARG A 511 10.30 20.26 1.01
N GLU A 512 10.10 19.39 0.02
CA GLU A 512 8.86 19.22 -0.69
C GLU A 512 8.53 17.75 -0.89
N LEU A 513 7.25 17.49 -1.03
CA LEU A 513 6.68 16.20 -1.38
C LEU A 513 5.87 16.34 -2.67
N ILE A 514 6.11 15.47 -3.62
CA ILE A 514 5.28 15.34 -4.81
C ILE A 514 4.30 14.19 -4.58
N VAL A 515 3.02 14.49 -4.75
CA VAL A 515 1.92 13.51 -4.61
C VAL A 515 1.28 13.29 -5.96
N ALA A 516 1.13 12.03 -6.34
CA ALA A 516 0.52 11.64 -7.61
C ALA A 516 -0.84 10.96 -7.40
N PHE A 517 -1.83 11.44 -8.13
CA PHE A 517 -3.13 10.82 -8.36
C PHE A 517 -3.22 10.36 -9.83
N ALA A 518 -4.21 9.57 -10.18
CA ALA A 518 -4.40 9.15 -11.57
C ALA A 518 -4.49 10.34 -12.52
N GLY A 519 -5.21 11.39 -12.13
CA GLY A 519 -5.48 12.56 -12.97
C GLY A 519 -4.51 13.72 -12.83
N CYS A 520 -3.71 13.79 -11.77
CA CYS A 520 -2.85 14.96 -11.53
C CYS A 520 -1.68 14.69 -10.59
N LEU A 521 -0.70 15.60 -10.61
CA LEU A 521 0.37 15.73 -9.63
C LEU A 521 0.15 16.97 -8.77
N LEU A 522 0.61 16.93 -7.52
CA LEU A 522 0.67 18.07 -6.61
C LEU A 522 2.07 18.20 -6.05
N ARG A 523 2.50 19.46 -5.85
CA ARG A 523 3.75 19.81 -5.16
C ARG A 523 3.38 20.52 -3.85
N LEU A 524 3.82 19.99 -2.71
CA LEU A 524 3.49 20.55 -1.40
C LEU A 524 4.71 20.62 -0.48
N PRO A 525 4.79 21.61 0.43
CA PRO A 525 5.88 21.72 1.38
C PRO A 525 5.78 20.63 2.45
N LEU A 526 6.93 20.19 3.01
CA LEU A 526 6.97 19.23 4.12
C LEU A 526 6.45 19.82 5.43
N SER A 527 6.49 21.14 5.59
CA SER A 527 6.06 21.85 6.80
C SER A 527 5.06 22.95 6.52
N ARG A 528 4.24 23.25 7.52
CA ARG A 528 3.23 24.31 7.53
C ARG A 528 3.29 25.05 8.87
N CYS A 529 4.48 25.49 9.26
CA CYS A 529 4.80 26.01 10.60
C CYS A 529 3.91 27.17 11.05
N GLY A 530 3.54 28.07 10.13
CA GLY A 530 2.62 29.16 10.42
C GLY A 530 1.22 28.73 10.91
N ARG A 531 0.86 27.42 10.79
CA ARG A 531 -0.39 26.89 11.31
C ARG A 531 -0.32 26.42 12.77
N HIS A 532 0.88 26.36 13.34
CA HIS A 532 1.08 25.88 14.72
C HIS A 532 0.85 26.99 15.77
N GLY A 533 0.29 28.14 15.35
CA GLY A 533 -0.03 29.24 16.23
C GLY A 533 1.06 30.32 16.29
N SER A 534 0.74 31.40 17.00
CA SER A 534 1.55 32.63 17.07
C SER A 534 2.46 32.70 18.29
N CYS A 535 2.40 31.74 19.21
CA CYS A 535 3.21 31.73 20.41
C CYS A 535 4.17 30.54 20.47
N GLN A 536 5.19 30.66 21.28
CA GLN A 536 6.22 29.65 21.51
C GLN A 536 5.64 28.32 21.93
N GLY A 537 4.72 28.32 22.91
CA GLY A 537 4.12 27.10 23.46
C GLY A 537 3.41 26.26 22.38
N SER A 538 2.60 26.90 21.52
CA SER A 538 1.88 26.17 20.47
C SER A 538 2.81 25.66 19.36
N CYS A 539 3.86 26.40 19.02
CA CYS A 539 4.87 25.97 18.06
C CYS A 539 5.64 24.75 18.55
N LEU A 540 6.12 24.77 19.79
CA LEU A 540 6.89 23.66 20.39
C LEU A 540 5.98 22.44 20.65
N ALA A 541 4.75 22.67 21.12
CA ALA A 541 3.76 21.60 21.33
C ALA A 541 3.34 20.88 20.04
N ALA A 542 3.51 21.48 18.86
CA ALA A 542 3.26 20.81 17.58
C ALA A 542 4.20 19.64 17.35
N ARG A 543 5.42 19.67 17.92
CA ARG A 543 6.45 18.62 17.78
C ARG A 543 6.80 18.26 16.34
N ASP A 544 6.61 19.22 15.41
CA ASP A 544 6.95 19.04 14.00
C ASP A 544 8.46 19.22 13.79
N PRO A 545 9.20 18.16 13.35
CA PRO A 545 10.65 18.24 13.18
C PRO A 545 11.12 19.29 12.18
N TYR A 546 10.26 19.69 11.25
CA TYR A 546 10.59 20.71 10.25
C TYR A 546 10.32 22.14 10.70
N CYS A 547 9.79 22.35 11.94
CA CYS A 547 9.44 23.64 12.47
C CYS A 547 10.26 23.98 13.71
N VAL A 548 10.64 25.24 13.83
CA VAL A 548 11.36 25.78 14.99
C VAL A 548 10.74 27.11 15.41
N TRP A 549 10.87 27.42 16.69
CA TRP A 549 10.49 28.72 17.22
C TRP A 549 11.68 29.70 17.22
N LEU A 550 11.49 30.86 16.61
CA LEU A 550 12.40 32.02 16.68
C LEU A 550 11.69 33.18 17.37
N PRO A 551 12.24 33.73 18.47
CA PRO A 551 11.61 34.85 19.18
C PRO A 551 11.28 36.06 18.27
N SER A 552 12.09 36.29 17.23
CA SER A 552 11.94 37.43 16.30
C SER A 552 10.99 37.16 15.12
N ARG A 553 10.66 35.89 14.81
CA ARG A 553 9.90 35.51 13.60
C ARG A 553 8.74 34.59 13.86
N GLY A 554 8.58 34.08 15.09
CA GLY A 554 7.55 33.12 15.44
C GLY A 554 7.89 31.70 15.03
N CYS A 555 6.88 30.88 14.71
CA CYS A 555 7.02 29.52 14.27
C CYS A 555 7.36 29.47 12.78
N VAL A 556 8.60 29.10 12.45
CA VAL A 556 9.13 29.11 11.08
C VAL A 556 9.68 27.75 10.64
N PRO A 557 9.73 27.45 9.33
CA PRO A 557 10.42 26.28 8.83
C PRO A 557 11.91 26.31 9.17
N PHE A 558 12.43 25.20 9.68
CA PHE A 558 13.88 25.07 9.93
C PHE A 558 14.66 25.22 8.63
N SER A 559 15.77 25.96 8.66
CA SER A 559 16.74 26.15 7.58
C SER A 559 18.14 26.24 8.19
N GLU A 560 19.15 25.77 7.49
CA GLU A 560 20.55 25.86 7.94
C GLU A 560 21.03 27.31 8.04
N ASP A 561 20.42 28.23 7.29
CA ASP A 561 20.71 29.65 7.31
C ASP A 561 20.06 30.41 8.49
N LEU A 562 19.31 29.70 9.37
CA LEU A 562 18.66 30.34 10.50
C LEU A 562 19.69 30.77 11.56
N PRO A 563 19.50 31.95 12.22
CA PRO A 563 20.38 32.38 13.29
C PRO A 563 20.33 31.36 14.45
N SER A 564 21.45 31.24 15.16
CA SER A 564 21.54 30.45 16.39
C SER A 564 20.54 30.96 17.43
N GLY A 565 19.99 30.08 18.26
CA GLY A 565 19.03 30.41 19.32
C GLY A 565 17.57 30.07 19.02
N PHE A 566 17.30 29.35 17.93
CA PHE A 566 15.97 28.72 17.73
C PHE A 566 15.70 27.63 18.76
N GLN A 567 14.43 27.42 19.06
CA GLN A 567 13.97 26.40 20.00
C GLN A 567 13.11 25.33 19.29
N GLN A 568 13.25 24.09 19.75
CA GLN A 568 12.47 22.95 19.27
C GLN A 568 12.32 21.91 20.38
N ASP A 569 11.16 21.27 20.50
CA ASP A 569 10.89 20.16 21.45
C ASP A 569 10.16 19.01 20.74
N VAL A 570 10.86 18.28 19.85
CA VAL A 570 10.29 17.14 19.12
C VAL A 570 10.00 15.98 20.07
N GLU A 571 10.80 15.82 21.12
CA GLU A 571 10.67 14.74 22.08
C GLU A 571 9.57 14.99 23.12
N GLY A 572 9.13 16.26 23.27
CA GLY A 572 8.13 16.68 24.26
C GLY A 572 8.69 16.65 25.70
N SER A 573 10.01 16.82 25.81
CA SER A 573 10.74 16.77 27.10
C SER A 573 10.46 17.98 28.00
N LEU A 574 10.05 19.11 27.40
CA LEU A 574 9.77 20.34 28.13
C LEU A 574 8.37 20.40 28.74
N GLY A 575 7.49 19.41 28.47
CA GLY A 575 6.14 19.37 29.05
C GLY A 575 5.26 20.57 28.68
N ILE A 576 5.56 21.26 27.57
CA ILE A 576 4.88 22.51 27.19
C ILE A 576 3.45 22.22 26.78
N SER A 577 2.48 22.83 27.49
CA SER A 577 1.09 22.88 27.07
C SER A 577 0.94 23.80 25.85
N GLY A 578 0.18 23.38 24.82
CA GLY A 578 -0.02 24.17 23.59
C GLY A 578 -0.88 25.42 23.74
N THR A 579 -1.24 25.81 24.96
CA THR A 579 -2.03 27.00 25.25
C THR A 579 -1.12 28.24 25.28
N CYS A 580 -1.47 29.21 24.44
CA CYS A 580 -0.82 30.53 24.50
C CYS A 580 -1.34 31.30 25.73
N GLN A 581 -0.48 31.48 26.76
CA GLN A 581 -0.80 32.42 27.83
C GLN A 581 -0.56 33.84 27.31
N GLY A 582 -1.61 34.66 27.24
CA GLY A 582 -1.53 36.09 26.96
C GLY A 582 -2.36 36.59 25.80
N ALA A 583 -3.67 36.54 25.89
CA ALA A 583 -4.49 37.69 25.57
C ALA A 583 -4.98 38.19 26.94
N ALA A 584 -4.49 39.31 27.39
CA ALA A 584 -5.04 40.04 28.55
C ALA A 584 -6.52 40.32 28.20
N GLU A 585 -7.42 39.67 28.91
CA GLU A 585 -8.79 40.14 29.01
C GLU A 585 -8.70 41.44 29.83
N ASP A 586 -8.88 42.58 29.18
CA ASP A 586 -9.28 43.80 29.86
C ASP A 586 -10.63 43.51 30.51
N SER A 587 -10.58 43.38 31.83
CA SER A 587 -11.75 43.31 32.69
C SER A 587 -12.40 44.65 32.78
N ASP A 588 -13.50 44.89 32.09
CA ASP A 588 -14.49 45.84 32.54
C ASP A 588 -15.55 45.10 33.34
N GLU A 589 -15.48 45.25 34.66
CA GLU A 589 -16.57 44.95 35.58
C GLU A 589 -17.76 45.88 35.27
N ASP A 590 -18.88 45.29 34.88
CA ASP A 590 -20.17 45.82 35.35
C ASP A 590 -21.22 44.67 35.32
N GLY A 591 -21.86 44.52 36.46
CA GLY A 591 -22.78 43.45 36.73
C GLY A 591 -24.10 43.56 35.97
N ASP A 592 -24.64 42.41 35.63
CA ASP A 592 -26.06 42.15 35.83
C ASP A 592 -26.34 40.64 35.76
N LEU A 593 -26.91 40.17 36.87
CA LEU A 593 -27.50 38.83 37.03
C LEU A 593 -28.82 38.81 36.27
N ALA A 594 -28.95 37.95 35.26
CA ALA A 594 -30.12 37.09 34.96
C ALA A 594 -30.22 36.78 33.47
N HIS A 595 -30.36 35.48 33.17
CA HIS A 595 -30.73 34.84 31.92
C HIS A 595 -29.64 33.97 31.22
N ASP A 596 -29.21 32.93 31.92
CA ASP A 596 -28.46 31.81 31.29
C ASP A 596 -29.36 30.58 31.27
N LEU A 597 -30.11 30.40 30.16
CA LEU A 597 -30.76 29.09 29.88
C LEU A 597 -31.08 28.81 28.38
N VAL A 598 -30.58 29.59 27.42
CA VAL A 598 -30.94 29.40 26.00
C VAL A 598 -29.77 29.18 25.00
N PRO A 599 -28.46 29.29 25.28
CA PRO A 599 -27.43 29.07 24.26
C PRO A 599 -27.09 27.59 24.00
N GLY A 600 -27.45 26.64 24.89
CA GLY A 600 -27.00 25.23 24.76
C GLY A 600 -27.70 24.43 23.66
N ILE A 601 -28.97 24.75 23.38
CA ILE A 601 -29.79 23.95 22.44
C ILE A 601 -29.53 24.33 21.00
N CYS A 602 -29.16 25.58 20.71
CA CYS A 602 -28.86 26.02 19.34
C CYS A 602 -27.51 25.51 18.79
N ARG A 603 -26.54 25.19 19.62
CA ARG A 603 -25.24 24.66 19.14
C ARG A 603 -25.33 23.22 18.64
N SER A 604 -26.22 22.40 19.19
CA SER A 604 -26.44 21.02 18.71
C SER A 604 -27.27 20.94 17.43
N LEU A 605 -28.15 21.91 17.17
CA LEU A 605 -29.01 21.96 15.97
C LEU A 605 -28.36 22.66 14.78
N HIS A 606 -27.29 23.42 14.99
CA HIS A 606 -26.61 24.16 13.92
C HIS A 606 -26.01 23.25 12.84
N LYS A 607 -25.55 22.05 13.19
CA LYS A 607 -25.06 21.06 12.22
C LYS A 607 -26.18 20.47 11.34
N VAL A 608 -27.39 20.38 11.84
CA VAL A 608 -28.54 19.84 11.10
C VAL A 608 -29.10 20.90 10.13
N CYS A 609 -29.12 22.20 10.54
CA CYS A 609 -29.59 23.29 9.68
C CYS A 609 -28.67 23.57 8.50
N VAL A 610 -27.33 23.41 8.65
CA VAL A 610 -26.36 23.60 7.57
C VAL A 610 -26.44 22.49 6.51
N GLN A 611 -26.83 21.26 6.92
CA GLN A 611 -27.04 20.16 5.99
C GLN A 611 -28.35 20.25 5.20
N ALA A 612 -29.32 21.04 5.68
CA ALA A 612 -30.62 21.24 5.01
C ALA A 612 -30.65 22.43 4.04
N GLY A 613 -29.54 23.13 3.82
CA GLY A 613 -29.41 24.17 2.80
C GLY A 613 -30.20 25.47 3.07
N ILE A 614 -30.53 25.79 4.32
CA ILE A 614 -31.30 26.99 4.69
C ILE A 614 -30.35 28.22 4.76
N PRO A 615 -30.69 29.34 4.07
CA PRO A 615 -29.81 30.52 4.04
C PRO A 615 -29.65 31.21 5.40
N ARG A 616 -28.42 31.65 5.69
CA ARG A 616 -27.95 32.24 6.95
C ARG A 616 -28.70 33.47 7.49
N GLN A 617 -29.62 34.06 6.74
CA GLN A 617 -30.23 35.36 7.10
C GLN A 617 -31.50 35.27 7.94
N LEU A 618 -32.00 34.07 8.27
CA LEU A 618 -33.31 33.92 9.00
C LEU A 618 -33.14 33.54 10.47
N SER A 619 -31.96 33.48 11.04
CA SER A 619 -31.75 32.93 12.41
C SER A 619 -31.70 33.95 13.55
N THR A 620 -31.91 35.25 13.28
CA THR A 620 -31.73 36.32 14.32
C THR A 620 -33.00 37.02 14.78
N ASN A 621 -34.21 36.57 14.37
CA ASN A 621 -35.41 37.19 14.81
C ASN A 621 -36.44 36.18 15.37
N PRO A 622 -36.66 36.10 16.69
CA PRO A 622 -37.57 35.13 17.31
C PRO A 622 -39.06 35.33 17.01
N ALA A 623 -39.45 36.46 16.43
CA ALA A 623 -40.87 36.78 16.19
C ALA A 623 -41.42 36.25 14.85
N ALA A 624 -40.58 35.64 13.99
CA ALA A 624 -41.00 35.17 12.67
C ALA A 624 -41.46 33.70 12.62
N LEU A 625 -41.50 33.00 13.74
CA LEU A 625 -41.81 31.57 13.81
C LEU A 625 -43.29 31.24 14.12
N ALA A 626 -44.18 32.26 14.22
CA ALA A 626 -45.56 32.08 14.63
C ALA A 626 -46.63 31.98 13.51
N HIS A 627 -46.21 32.03 12.22
CA HIS A 627 -47.16 31.98 11.10
C HIS A 627 -46.61 31.12 9.94
N TRP A 628 -46.71 29.82 10.08
CA TRP A 628 -46.67 28.88 8.93
C TRP A 628 -47.68 27.76 9.20
N ASP A 629 -48.92 28.01 8.83
CA ASP A 629 -49.93 26.98 8.66
C ASP A 629 -49.94 26.47 7.21
N PHE A 630 -49.88 25.14 7.07
CA PHE A 630 -50.39 24.31 5.98
C PHE A 630 -49.83 24.52 4.53
N PHE A 631 -48.85 23.69 4.17
CA PHE A 631 -48.83 23.04 2.85
C PHE A 631 -48.51 21.54 3.03
N PRO A 632 -49.30 20.62 2.40
CA PRO A 632 -49.13 19.19 2.58
C PRO A 632 -47.99 18.64 1.75
N PHE A 633 -46.99 18.03 2.40
CA PHE A 633 -46.02 17.16 1.75
C PHE A 633 -46.65 15.76 1.54
N PRO A 634 -46.37 15.08 0.39
CA PRO A 634 -46.85 13.74 0.14
C PRO A 634 -46.19 12.75 1.10
N THR A 635 -47.02 11.98 1.76
CA THR A 635 -46.68 10.95 2.73
C THR A 635 -45.83 9.84 2.09
N MET A 636 -44.60 9.75 2.47
CA MET A 636 -43.78 8.56 2.20
C MET A 636 -44.11 7.52 3.28
N GLN A 637 -44.96 6.54 2.95
CA GLN A 637 -45.25 5.42 3.84
C GLN A 637 -44.02 4.56 4.04
N VAL A 638 -43.40 4.68 5.21
CA VAL A 638 -42.47 3.69 5.72
C VAL A 638 -43.27 2.54 6.28
N LEU A 639 -43.33 1.43 5.54
CA LEU A 639 -43.89 0.17 6.05
C LEU A 639 -42.97 -0.39 7.14
N THR A 640 -43.25 -0.08 8.37
CA THR A 640 -42.72 -0.82 9.51
C THR A 640 -43.51 -2.11 9.64
N SER A 641 -42.99 -3.24 9.18
CA SER A 641 -43.54 -4.55 9.47
C SER A 641 -43.28 -4.90 10.94
N GLN A 642 -44.37 -5.19 11.64
CA GLN A 642 -44.40 -5.56 13.04
C GLN A 642 -43.59 -6.83 13.32
N ASN A 643 -42.94 -6.81 14.47
CA ASN A 643 -42.26 -7.88 15.18
C ASN A 643 -43.05 -9.19 15.21
N LYS A 644 -42.41 -10.27 14.76
CA LYS A 644 -42.62 -11.63 15.30
C LYS A 644 -41.27 -12.25 15.63
N PRO A 645 -41.15 -12.98 16.75
CA PRO A 645 -39.85 -13.44 17.26
C PRO A 645 -39.29 -14.61 16.46
N TRP A 646 -37.98 -14.58 16.25
CA TRP A 646 -37.19 -15.54 15.47
C TRP A 646 -36.58 -16.62 16.35
N ASP A 647 -37.32 -17.21 17.28
CA ASP A 647 -36.76 -18.13 18.28
C ASP A 647 -36.72 -19.62 17.91
N HIS A 648 -36.99 -20.01 16.65
CA HIS A 648 -37.01 -21.44 16.30
C HIS A 648 -36.06 -21.88 15.19
N LEU A 649 -34.92 -21.19 14.95
CA LEU A 649 -33.90 -21.62 13.95
C LEU A 649 -32.45 -21.51 14.46
N ALA A 650 -32.23 -21.76 15.73
CA ALA A 650 -30.88 -21.94 16.28
C ALA A 650 -30.35 -23.34 15.92
N GLY A 651 -29.56 -23.48 14.86
CA GLY A 651 -28.94 -24.75 14.49
C GLY A 651 -28.51 -24.90 13.04
N TRP A 652 -28.89 -23.96 12.17
CA TRP A 652 -28.52 -24.07 10.73
C TRP A 652 -27.43 -23.05 10.37
N ASN A 653 -26.43 -23.54 9.65
CA ASN A 653 -25.32 -22.67 9.27
C ASN A 653 -25.73 -21.73 8.12
N PHE A 654 -25.04 -20.59 7.99
CA PHE A 654 -25.39 -19.48 7.09
C PHE A 654 -25.43 -19.90 5.59
N VAL A 655 -24.65 -20.91 5.20
CA VAL A 655 -24.59 -21.39 3.80
C VAL A 655 -25.86 -22.16 3.41
N GLU A 656 -26.48 -22.86 4.34
CA GLU A 656 -27.77 -23.56 4.08
C GLU A 656 -28.96 -22.60 4.00
N LYS A 657 -28.96 -21.50 4.76
CA LYS A 657 -29.98 -20.44 4.64
C LYS A 657 -29.96 -19.75 3.26
N LEU A 658 -28.78 -19.54 2.69
CA LEU A 658 -28.63 -19.03 1.32
C LEU A 658 -29.12 -20.01 0.24
N ARG A 659 -28.93 -21.31 0.44
CA ARG A 659 -29.45 -22.32 -0.50
C ARG A 659 -30.97 -22.41 -0.54
N ILE A 660 -31.63 -22.25 0.59
CA ILE A 660 -33.11 -22.26 0.67
C ILE A 660 -33.67 -20.98 0.01
N TYR A 661 -33.03 -19.85 0.20
CA TYR A 661 -33.48 -18.58 -0.39
C TYR A 661 -33.31 -18.56 -1.92
N ALA A 662 -32.20 -19.09 -2.44
CA ALA A 662 -31.97 -19.22 -3.86
C ALA A 662 -32.93 -20.22 -4.53
N GLY A 663 -33.27 -21.33 -3.86
CA GLY A 663 -34.22 -22.35 -4.35
C GLY A 663 -35.67 -21.85 -4.45
N GLN A 664 -36.12 -20.98 -3.54
CA GLN A 664 -37.49 -20.42 -3.59
C GLN A 664 -37.63 -19.31 -4.63
N SER A 665 -36.60 -18.52 -4.89
CA SER A 665 -36.61 -17.51 -5.96
C SER A 665 -36.62 -18.15 -7.36
N PHE A 666 -35.98 -19.32 -7.51
CA PHE A 666 -35.97 -20.02 -8.81
C PHE A 666 -37.32 -20.65 -9.17
N LYS A 667 -38.10 -21.12 -8.19
CA LYS A 667 -39.46 -21.66 -8.44
C LYS A 667 -40.47 -20.57 -8.84
N LYS A 668 -40.24 -19.30 -8.51
CA LYS A 668 -41.15 -18.19 -8.86
C LYS A 668 -40.91 -17.63 -10.26
N VAL A 669 -39.70 -17.82 -10.83
CA VAL A 669 -39.34 -17.32 -12.16
C VAL A 669 -39.69 -18.35 -13.28
N PHE A 670 -39.76 -19.63 -12.95
CA PHE A 670 -40.09 -20.69 -13.94
C PHE A 670 -41.54 -21.19 -13.90
N GLY A 671 -42.41 -20.60 -13.09
CA GLY A 671 -43.82 -21.00 -12.95
C GLY A 671 -44.78 -20.34 -13.97
N MET A 672 -44.33 -19.55 -14.92
CA MET A 672 -45.16 -18.85 -15.90
C MET A 672 -44.87 -19.16 -17.37
N ALA A 673 -44.31 -20.30 -17.70
CA ALA A 673 -44.15 -20.73 -19.10
C ALA A 673 -44.55 -22.21 -19.25
N GLY A 674 -45.84 -22.44 -19.28
CA GLY A 674 -46.40 -23.75 -19.56
C GLY A 674 -47.83 -23.66 -20.07
N ASN A 675 -48.01 -23.32 -21.38
CA ASN A 675 -49.14 -23.76 -22.20
C ASN A 675 -48.96 -23.20 -23.63
N GLY A 676 -48.68 -24.08 -24.57
CA GLY A 676 -48.61 -23.73 -26.00
C GLY A 676 -48.03 -24.93 -26.78
N GLY A 677 -48.87 -25.89 -27.10
CA GLY A 677 -48.46 -27.07 -27.83
C GLY A 677 -48.24 -26.79 -29.31
N TRP A 678 -47.27 -27.44 -29.92
CA TRP A 678 -47.20 -27.76 -31.34
C TRP A 678 -46.73 -29.21 -31.55
N ARG A 679 -47.56 -29.96 -32.31
CA ARG A 679 -47.26 -31.32 -32.81
C ARG A 679 -46.49 -31.17 -34.14
N GLY A 680 -45.54 -32.09 -34.37
CA GLY A 680 -44.92 -32.23 -35.70
C GLY A 680 -43.80 -33.27 -35.76
N HIS A 681 -44.16 -34.44 -36.08
CA HIS A 681 -43.53 -35.60 -36.75
C HIS A 681 -42.01 -35.82 -36.88
N CYS A 682 -41.61 -36.99 -36.34
CA CYS A 682 -40.80 -38.14 -36.85
C CYS A 682 -39.50 -37.87 -37.63
N GLY A 683 -38.43 -38.47 -37.13
CA GLY A 683 -37.20 -38.87 -37.83
C GLY A 683 -36.21 -39.55 -36.91
N SER A 684 -36.10 -40.86 -37.03
CA SER A 684 -35.35 -41.81 -36.22
C SER A 684 -33.84 -41.75 -36.40
N SER A 685 -33.09 -41.84 -35.29
CA SER A 685 -31.89 -42.70 -35.00
C SER A 685 -30.72 -41.96 -34.34
N PRO A 686 -29.74 -42.62 -33.70
CA PRO A 686 -29.86 -43.22 -32.37
C PRO A 686 -28.89 -42.62 -31.34
N GLY A 687 -29.25 -42.73 -30.09
CA GLY A 687 -28.39 -42.91 -28.92
C GLY A 687 -27.14 -42.05 -28.72
N PHE A 688 -27.28 -41.01 -27.95
CA PHE A 688 -26.17 -40.50 -27.13
C PHE A 688 -26.72 -40.05 -25.79
N ASP A 689 -26.03 -40.44 -24.74
CA ASP A 689 -26.43 -40.42 -23.34
C ASP A 689 -26.73 -38.99 -22.83
N GLN A 690 -27.94 -38.72 -22.40
CA GLN A 690 -28.45 -37.47 -21.88
C GLN A 690 -27.75 -37.01 -20.58
N LYS A 691 -27.01 -37.93 -19.91
CA LYS A 691 -26.28 -37.64 -18.69
C LYS A 691 -24.95 -36.86 -18.88
N GLU A 692 -24.35 -36.93 -20.07
CA GLU A 692 -23.10 -36.20 -20.34
C GLU A 692 -23.35 -34.73 -20.76
N ARG A 693 -24.50 -34.40 -21.32
CA ARG A 693 -24.85 -33.00 -21.68
C ARG A 693 -25.15 -32.16 -20.46
N GLU A 694 -25.84 -32.67 -19.47
CA GLU A 694 -26.10 -31.94 -18.22
C GLU A 694 -24.83 -31.67 -17.41
N LYS A 695 -23.83 -32.54 -17.45
CA LYS A 695 -22.53 -32.30 -16.80
C LYS A 695 -21.69 -31.24 -17.47
N LYS A 696 -21.78 -31.04 -18.77
CA LYS A 696 -21.06 -29.97 -19.50
C LYS A 696 -21.70 -28.61 -19.36
N GLU A 697 -23.02 -28.53 -19.31
CA GLU A 697 -23.73 -27.28 -19.05
C GLU A 697 -23.56 -26.79 -17.61
N PHE A 698 -23.52 -27.69 -16.65
CA PHE A 698 -23.23 -27.34 -15.26
C PHE A 698 -21.79 -26.84 -15.03
N SER A 699 -20.83 -27.33 -15.81
CA SER A 699 -19.45 -26.85 -15.79
C SER A 699 -19.31 -25.43 -16.36
N PHE A 700 -20.10 -25.07 -17.38
CA PHE A 700 -20.07 -23.74 -18.00
C PHE A 700 -20.78 -22.67 -17.15
N LEU A 701 -21.86 -23.01 -16.45
CA LEU A 701 -22.53 -22.08 -15.53
C LEU A 701 -21.70 -21.80 -14.26
N SER A 702 -21.00 -22.81 -13.75
CA SER A 702 -20.13 -22.66 -12.59
C SER A 702 -18.92 -21.76 -12.87
N ALA A 703 -18.47 -21.68 -14.10
CA ALA A 703 -17.37 -20.77 -14.51
C ALA A 703 -17.81 -19.31 -14.69
N ARG A 704 -19.13 -19.05 -14.91
CA ARG A 704 -19.66 -17.69 -15.07
C ARG A 704 -20.06 -17.01 -13.76
N ILE A 705 -20.28 -17.76 -12.70
CA ILE A 705 -20.61 -17.22 -11.35
C ILE A 705 -19.35 -16.92 -10.53
N ARG A 706 -18.15 -17.37 -10.99
CA ARG A 706 -16.87 -17.11 -10.34
C ARG A 706 -16.05 -15.96 -10.98
N ARG A 707 -16.68 -15.12 -11.77
CA ARG A 707 -16.06 -13.85 -12.24
C ARG A 707 -16.78 -12.65 -11.67
#